data_12fc618f64450c694c5e796823903b59
#
_entry.id   12fc618f64450c694c5e796823903b59
#
_cell.length_a   1.000
_cell.length_b   1.000
_cell.length_c   1.000
_cell.angle_alpha   90.00
_cell.angle_beta   90.00
_cell.angle_gamma   90.00
#
_symmetry.space_group_name_H-M   'P 1'
#
loop_
_entity.id
_entity.type
_entity.pdbx_description
1 polymer ?
#
loop_
_entity_poly.entity_id
_entity_poly.type
_entity_poly.pdbx_seq_one_letter_code
_entity_poly.pdbx_strand_id
1 'polypeptide(L)'
;MPRFSTTTPMSPPRLRLRLGARHSSSTSHPSCIWDPHAAFAAATQRARSGKLTTEDAHHLFDELLRQGNPVQERPLTNFLAALARAPASASCSDGPALAVALFGRLSRGAGRGVAQPNVFTYGVLMDCCCRARFPDLALAFFGRLLRTGLKADQVVFSTLLKGLCHAKRSDEALDVLLHRMPELGCTPDVVVYNTVIHGFFREGQAGKACDLFHGMAQQGVMPDVVTYNSVIDALCKARAMDKAEYFLRQMVDDGVVPDNVTYSSLIHGYSSSGHWKEAVRVFKEMTSRRVTPDVHTYNMFMTFLCKHGRSKEAAGIFDTMAMKGLKPDNISYAIRLHGYATEGCLVDMINLFNSMERDCILPDCRIFSILINAYAKSGKLDKAMLIFNKMQKQGVSPNAVTYSTVIDAFCKKGQLDDAMIKFNQMIDTGVRQGTAVYGSLIQGFCTHGDLVKAKELLTEMMNKGIPPPDIKFFHSIMQNLCTEGRVIEARDVFGLMAHIGIRPNVCTFNILIGGYCLVGKMEDASKIFDDMMSYGLEPSNITYGILINGYCKNERIDDGLILFKEMLRKGVKPSTFNYNIILDGLFLAGRTVAAKEKFDEMVESGVSVCIDTYSIVLGGLCRNNCSGEAIMLFQKLSTMDVKFNIIIVNIMIDAFYRVQRNQEAKDLFAAVSANGLVANVFTYTIMMKNLIKEGSVEEADDLFLSMEKSGCTADSYMLNLIVRMLLEKGELVKAGNYMSKVDAKSYSLEAETVSLLISLFSGKGKYREHIGLLPTKYQFREEAATVE
;
A
#
# COMPACT_ATOMS: atom_id res chain seq x y z
N MET A 1 -40.28 -8.56 -25.73
CA MET A 1 -40.49 -7.19 -26.28
C MET A 1 -40.98 -6.29 -25.17
N PRO A 2 -40.25 -5.26 -24.76
CA PRO A 2 -40.88 -4.01 -24.35
C PRO A 2 -40.32 -2.83 -25.15
N ARG A 3 -41.13 -1.82 -25.25
CA ARG A 3 -41.10 -0.67 -26.16
C ARG A 3 -39.95 0.28 -25.88
N PHE A 4 -39.27 0.72 -26.95
CA PHE A 4 -38.36 1.87 -26.97
C PHE A 4 -39.15 3.17 -26.75
N SER A 5 -38.73 3.96 -25.74
CA SER A 5 -39.13 5.36 -25.57
C SER A 5 -38.04 6.25 -26.18
N THR A 6 -38.43 7.02 -27.14
CA THR A 6 -37.70 8.05 -27.84
C THR A 6 -37.35 9.20 -26.88
N THR A 7 -36.04 9.45 -26.65
CA THR A 7 -35.55 10.67 -26.00
C THR A 7 -35.12 11.67 -27.05
N THR A 8 -35.75 12.82 -27.04
CA THR A 8 -35.47 14.03 -27.80
C THR A 8 -34.05 14.59 -27.53
N PRO A 9 -33.37 15.16 -28.51
CA PRO A 9 -32.03 15.73 -28.31
C PRO A 9 -32.10 17.06 -27.53
N MET A 10 -31.39 17.13 -26.41
CA MET A 10 -31.19 18.36 -25.63
C MET A 10 -30.31 19.34 -26.43
N SER A 11 -30.80 20.52 -26.61
CA SER A 11 -30.06 21.70 -27.15
C SER A 11 -29.00 22.16 -26.13
N PRO A 12 -27.85 22.68 -26.60
CA PRO A 12 -26.80 23.15 -25.69
C PRO A 12 -27.21 24.43 -24.91
N PRO A 13 -26.75 24.65 -23.70
CA PRO A 13 -27.14 25.80 -22.89
C PRO A 13 -26.62 27.12 -23.48
N ARG A 14 -27.56 28.05 -23.73
CA ARG A 14 -27.24 29.42 -24.09
C ARG A 14 -26.76 30.20 -22.86
N LEU A 15 -25.48 30.49 -22.79
CA LEU A 15 -24.91 31.45 -21.84
C LEU A 15 -25.46 32.87 -22.19
N ARG A 16 -26.38 33.39 -21.36
CA ARG A 16 -26.76 34.79 -21.34
C ARG A 16 -25.76 35.59 -20.54
N LEU A 17 -24.91 36.34 -21.23
CA LEU A 17 -24.10 37.42 -20.64
C LEU A 17 -24.97 38.71 -20.54
N ARG A 18 -25.11 39.17 -19.29
CA ARG A 18 -25.69 40.50 -19.00
C ARG A 18 -24.67 41.57 -19.41
N LEU A 19 -25.01 42.38 -20.38
CA LEU A 19 -24.31 43.61 -20.75
C LEU A 19 -24.72 44.73 -19.77
N GLY A 20 -23.78 45.13 -18.91
CA GLY A 20 -23.87 46.37 -18.16
C GLY A 20 -23.22 47.48 -18.96
N ALA A 21 -24.04 48.41 -19.45
CA ALA A 21 -23.56 49.61 -20.10
C ALA A 21 -23.02 50.60 -19.03
N ARG A 22 -21.78 51.05 -19.19
CA ARG A 22 -21.28 52.28 -18.58
C ARG A 22 -20.80 53.25 -19.66
N HIS A 23 -21.42 54.37 -19.71
CA HIS A 23 -20.98 55.54 -20.47
C HIS A 23 -19.63 56.01 -19.93
N SER A 24 -18.70 56.32 -20.83
CA SER A 24 -17.60 57.19 -20.54
C SER A 24 -17.29 58.08 -21.74
N SER A 25 -17.18 59.31 -21.41
CA SER A 25 -16.99 60.54 -22.24
C SER A 25 -15.78 60.45 -23.16
N SER A 26 -16.02 61.03 -24.38
CA SER A 26 -15.06 61.33 -25.42
C SER A 26 -14.02 62.35 -24.97
N THR A 27 -12.76 62.06 -25.11
CA THR A 27 -11.69 62.99 -25.35
C THR A 27 -10.92 62.55 -26.60
N SER A 28 -10.94 63.44 -27.59
CA SER A 28 -10.26 63.34 -28.89
C SER A 28 -8.74 63.43 -28.69
N HIS A 29 -8.01 62.39 -29.09
CA HIS A 29 -6.58 62.40 -29.36
C HIS A 29 -6.31 61.95 -30.79
N PRO A 30 -5.20 62.36 -31.43
CA PRO A 30 -4.98 62.18 -32.85
C PRO A 30 -4.82 60.74 -33.26
N SER A 31 -5.34 60.37 -34.40
CA SER A 31 -5.39 59.02 -34.98
C SER A 31 -3.98 58.43 -35.17
N CYS A 32 -3.53 57.62 -34.19
CA CYS A 32 -2.56 56.60 -34.48
C CYS A 32 -3.28 55.60 -35.39
N ILE A 33 -2.81 55.43 -36.61
CA ILE A 33 -3.25 54.34 -37.50
C ILE A 33 -2.96 53.04 -36.80
N TRP A 34 -4.01 52.33 -36.34
CA TRP A 34 -3.89 51.05 -35.69
C TRP A 34 -3.30 50.04 -36.69
N ASP A 35 -2.11 49.52 -36.37
CA ASP A 35 -1.45 48.49 -37.19
C ASP A 35 -1.81 47.09 -36.66
N PRO A 36 -2.63 46.32 -37.38
CA PRO A 36 -3.05 44.97 -37.01
C PRO A 36 -1.85 44.04 -36.84
N HIS A 37 -0.80 44.17 -37.64
CA HIS A 37 0.38 43.31 -37.60
C HIS A 37 1.16 43.49 -36.30
N ALA A 38 1.43 44.74 -35.91
CA ALA A 38 2.12 45.05 -34.67
C ALA A 38 1.28 44.62 -33.43
N ALA A 39 -0.06 44.83 -33.49
CA ALA A 39 -0.97 44.40 -32.41
C ALA A 39 -1.01 42.88 -32.21
N PHE A 40 -1.10 42.11 -33.30
CA PHE A 40 -1.05 40.64 -33.22
C PHE A 40 0.31 40.12 -32.82
N ALA A 41 1.41 40.73 -33.23
CA ALA A 41 2.76 40.36 -32.78
C ALA A 41 2.94 40.57 -31.28
N ALA A 42 2.51 41.71 -30.74
CA ALA A 42 2.54 42.04 -29.32
C ALA A 42 1.65 41.07 -28.50
N ALA A 43 0.44 40.78 -28.97
CA ALA A 43 -0.48 39.84 -28.35
C ALA A 43 0.08 38.39 -28.35
N THR A 44 0.74 37.99 -29.45
CA THR A 44 1.45 36.68 -29.55
C THR A 44 2.55 36.56 -28.50
N GLN A 45 3.34 37.62 -28.28
CA GLN A 45 4.39 37.61 -27.26
C GLN A 45 3.80 37.55 -25.84
N ARG A 46 2.69 38.26 -25.57
CA ARG A 46 1.98 38.24 -24.29
C ARG A 46 1.35 36.86 -24.04
N ALA A 47 0.79 36.22 -25.08
CA ALA A 47 0.26 34.85 -24.97
C ALA A 47 1.36 33.83 -24.60
N ARG A 48 2.52 33.88 -25.27
CA ARG A 48 3.68 33.01 -24.96
C ARG A 48 4.22 33.21 -23.55
N SER A 49 4.15 34.42 -22.99
CA SER A 49 4.59 34.72 -21.63
C SER A 49 3.51 34.48 -20.57
N GLY A 50 2.32 34.01 -20.91
CA GLY A 50 1.20 33.75 -19.99
C GLY A 50 0.57 35.02 -19.40
N LYS A 51 0.87 36.21 -19.97
CA LYS A 51 0.39 37.51 -19.48
C LYS A 51 -0.82 38.07 -20.27
N LEU A 52 -1.34 37.32 -21.23
CA LEU A 52 -2.51 37.74 -22.00
C LEU A 52 -3.78 37.37 -21.24
N THR A 53 -4.68 38.35 -21.07
CA THR A 53 -6.01 38.08 -20.50
C THR A 53 -7.02 37.69 -21.58
N THR A 54 -8.11 37.00 -21.19
CA THR A 54 -9.21 36.69 -22.10
C THR A 54 -9.86 37.93 -22.66
N GLU A 55 -9.96 39.01 -21.87
CA GLU A 55 -10.51 40.31 -22.24
C GLU A 55 -9.65 41.03 -23.29
N ASP A 56 -8.32 41.03 -23.13
CA ASP A 56 -7.38 41.58 -24.10
C ASP A 56 -7.50 40.89 -25.47
N ALA A 57 -7.63 39.57 -25.47
CA ALA A 57 -7.79 38.79 -26.69
C ALA A 57 -9.12 39.10 -27.38
N HIS A 58 -10.21 39.22 -26.65
CA HIS A 58 -11.52 39.65 -27.22
C HIS A 58 -11.46 41.06 -27.76
N HIS A 59 -10.88 42.01 -27.03
CA HIS A 59 -10.73 43.40 -27.45
C HIS A 59 -9.93 43.52 -28.75
N LEU A 60 -8.85 42.79 -28.91
CA LEU A 60 -8.05 42.74 -30.14
C LEU A 60 -8.88 42.28 -31.34
N PHE A 61 -9.73 41.31 -31.14
CA PHE A 61 -10.61 40.80 -32.22
C PHE A 61 -11.80 41.73 -32.51
N ASP A 62 -12.34 42.38 -31.51
CA ASP A 62 -13.41 43.40 -31.70
C ASP A 62 -12.90 44.61 -32.48
N GLU A 63 -11.66 45.05 -32.20
CA GLU A 63 -11.03 46.12 -32.94
C GLU A 63 -10.77 45.74 -34.41
N LEU A 64 -10.30 44.48 -34.66
CA LEU A 64 -10.13 43.95 -36.00
C LEU A 64 -11.43 43.94 -36.82
N LEU A 65 -12.51 43.46 -36.18
CA LEU A 65 -13.83 43.40 -36.85
C LEU A 65 -14.42 44.80 -37.10
N ARG A 66 -14.13 45.76 -36.23
CA ARG A 66 -14.62 47.16 -36.36
C ARG A 66 -13.93 47.93 -37.48
N GLN A 67 -12.63 47.74 -37.63
CA GLN A 67 -11.85 48.52 -38.61
C GLN A 67 -11.89 47.93 -40.03
N GLY A 68 -12.22 46.65 -40.21
CA GLY A 68 -12.37 46.03 -41.53
C GLY A 68 -11.09 45.93 -42.36
N ASN A 69 -9.91 46.20 -41.73
CA ASN A 69 -8.60 46.15 -42.41
C ASN A 69 -8.20 44.70 -42.66
N PRO A 70 -7.71 44.33 -43.87
CA PRO A 70 -7.28 43.00 -44.17
C PRO A 70 -6.01 42.65 -43.31
N VAL A 71 -6.15 41.67 -42.43
CA VAL A 71 -5.00 41.11 -41.72
C VAL A 71 -4.40 39.98 -42.57
N GLN A 72 -3.08 40.01 -42.72
CA GLN A 72 -2.39 38.88 -43.32
C GLN A 72 -2.57 37.63 -42.46
N GLU A 73 -2.71 36.51 -43.13
CA GLU A 73 -3.03 35.24 -42.50
C GLU A 73 -1.98 34.78 -41.46
N ARG A 74 -0.69 35.04 -41.73
CA ARG A 74 0.41 34.57 -40.85
C ARG A 74 0.36 35.14 -39.42
N PRO A 75 0.17 36.45 -39.16
CA PRO A 75 0.05 37.00 -37.81
C PRO A 75 -1.14 36.44 -37.05
N LEU A 76 -2.29 36.28 -37.68
CA LEU A 76 -3.50 35.71 -37.09
C LEU A 76 -3.26 34.24 -36.68
N THR A 77 -2.71 33.42 -37.58
CA THR A 77 -2.45 32.02 -37.33
C THR A 77 -1.38 31.80 -36.25
N ASN A 78 -0.33 32.66 -36.27
CA ASN A 78 0.71 32.64 -35.21
C ASN A 78 0.13 32.99 -33.83
N PHE A 79 -0.82 33.90 -33.78
CA PHE A 79 -1.49 34.27 -32.54
C PHE A 79 -2.38 33.14 -32.01
N LEU A 80 -3.19 32.51 -32.88
CA LEU A 80 -4.01 31.33 -32.52
C LEU A 80 -3.16 30.18 -32.08
N ALA A 81 -2.02 29.88 -32.74
CA ALA A 81 -1.06 28.87 -32.34
C ALA A 81 -0.38 29.20 -31.01
N ALA A 82 -0.12 30.46 -30.70
CA ALA A 82 0.42 30.88 -29.42
C ALA A 82 -0.59 30.70 -28.28
N LEU A 83 -1.86 31.03 -28.51
CA LEU A 83 -2.96 30.75 -27.58
C LEU A 83 -3.12 29.25 -27.29
N ALA A 84 -3.06 28.42 -28.33
CA ALA A 84 -3.18 26.97 -28.22
C ALA A 84 -2.10 26.32 -27.34
N ARG A 85 -0.91 26.95 -27.30
CA ARG A 85 0.28 26.43 -26.58
C ARG A 85 0.60 27.21 -25.30
N ALA A 86 -0.16 28.26 -24.99
CA ALA A 86 0.04 29.06 -23.78
C ALA A 86 -0.16 28.21 -22.53
N PRO A 87 0.71 28.36 -21.49
CA PRO A 87 0.49 27.70 -20.21
C PRO A 87 -0.81 28.19 -19.57
N ALA A 88 -1.58 27.31 -18.96
CA ALA A 88 -2.75 27.70 -18.18
C ALA A 88 -2.35 28.68 -17.07
N SER A 89 -2.94 29.88 -17.07
CA SER A 89 -2.65 30.95 -16.11
C SER A 89 -3.96 31.44 -15.47
N ALA A 90 -3.85 32.12 -14.34
CA ALA A 90 -5.02 32.76 -13.70
C ALA A 90 -5.74 33.76 -14.61
N SER A 91 -5.05 34.34 -15.59
CA SER A 91 -5.58 35.30 -16.56
C SER A 91 -6.20 34.66 -17.82
N CYS A 92 -5.82 33.38 -18.14
CA CYS A 92 -6.41 32.62 -19.24
C CYS A 92 -6.34 31.13 -18.89
N SER A 93 -7.47 30.56 -18.46
CA SER A 93 -7.56 29.17 -18.00
C SER A 93 -7.62 28.15 -19.14
N ASP A 94 -8.14 28.50 -20.31
CA ASP A 94 -8.31 27.62 -21.48
C ASP A 94 -8.02 28.38 -22.79
N GLY A 95 -6.73 28.52 -23.10
CA GLY A 95 -6.25 29.14 -24.33
C GLY A 95 -6.76 28.49 -25.63
N PRO A 96 -6.77 27.13 -25.74
CA PRO A 96 -7.31 26.42 -26.88
C PRO A 96 -8.79 26.73 -27.18
N ALA A 97 -9.66 26.68 -26.15
CA ALA A 97 -11.09 26.98 -26.33
C ALA A 97 -11.30 28.43 -26.73
N LEU A 98 -10.51 29.36 -26.16
CA LEU A 98 -10.53 30.77 -26.53
C LEU A 98 -10.14 30.99 -28.01
N ALA A 99 -9.12 30.31 -28.51
CA ALA A 99 -8.67 30.38 -29.92
C ALA A 99 -9.77 29.92 -30.86
N VAL A 100 -10.48 28.85 -30.57
CA VAL A 100 -11.63 28.34 -31.35
C VAL A 100 -12.79 29.32 -31.32
N ALA A 101 -13.11 29.91 -30.17
CA ALA A 101 -14.19 30.87 -30.00
C ALA A 101 -13.91 32.17 -30.81
N LEU A 102 -12.68 32.70 -30.76
CA LEU A 102 -12.25 33.88 -31.51
C LEU A 102 -12.31 33.64 -33.01
N PHE A 103 -11.83 32.53 -33.52
CA PHE A 103 -11.95 32.16 -34.91
C PHE A 103 -13.41 31.98 -35.35
N GLY A 104 -14.26 31.42 -34.54
CA GLY A 104 -15.70 31.28 -34.80
C GLY A 104 -16.42 32.65 -34.93
N ARG A 105 -15.97 33.65 -34.17
CA ARG A 105 -16.46 35.04 -34.33
C ARG A 105 -16.00 35.65 -35.64
N LEU A 106 -14.74 35.48 -36.02
CA LEU A 106 -14.16 35.96 -37.27
C LEU A 106 -14.90 35.38 -38.47
N SER A 107 -15.17 34.07 -38.46
CA SER A 107 -15.88 33.36 -39.55
C SER A 107 -17.34 33.80 -39.73
N ARG A 108 -17.98 34.33 -38.68
CA ARG A 108 -19.36 34.83 -38.70
C ARG A 108 -19.44 36.30 -39.08
N GLY A 109 -18.36 37.07 -38.84
CA GLY A 109 -18.28 38.51 -39.13
C GLY A 109 -17.67 38.83 -40.51
N ALA A 110 -17.24 37.84 -41.28
CA ALA A 110 -16.52 38.02 -42.54
C ALA A 110 -17.40 38.44 -43.71
N GLY A 111 -17.76 39.76 -43.70
CA GLY A 111 -18.08 40.51 -44.91
C GLY A 111 -16.85 41.33 -45.33
N ARG A 112 -16.12 40.89 -46.39
CA ARG A 112 -15.05 41.63 -47.08
C ARG A 112 -13.84 42.04 -46.21
N GLY A 113 -12.76 41.27 -46.24
CA GLY A 113 -11.45 41.71 -45.74
C GLY A 113 -10.60 40.73 -44.96
N VAL A 114 -11.08 39.52 -44.65
CA VAL A 114 -10.27 38.52 -43.98
C VAL A 114 -9.71 37.51 -44.98
N ALA A 115 -8.41 37.26 -44.98
CA ALA A 115 -7.77 36.27 -45.84
C ALA A 115 -8.40 34.90 -45.64
N GLN A 116 -8.66 34.14 -46.71
CA GLN A 116 -9.22 32.80 -46.62
C GLN A 116 -8.27 31.90 -45.85
N PRO A 117 -8.76 31.12 -44.83
CA PRO A 117 -7.92 30.23 -44.09
C PRO A 117 -7.25 29.20 -44.99
N ASN A 118 -5.95 29.01 -44.82
CA ASN A 118 -5.17 27.99 -45.51
C ASN A 118 -5.09 26.68 -44.70
N VAL A 119 -4.41 25.66 -45.23
CA VAL A 119 -4.21 24.35 -44.62
C VAL A 119 -3.62 24.47 -43.23
N PHE A 120 -2.63 25.38 -43.06
CA PHE A 120 -1.95 25.57 -41.79
C PHE A 120 -2.88 26.20 -40.72
N THR A 121 -3.76 27.13 -41.10
CA THR A 121 -4.77 27.74 -40.21
C THR A 121 -5.76 26.69 -39.72
N TYR A 122 -6.24 25.81 -40.61
CA TYR A 122 -7.12 24.71 -40.23
C TYR A 122 -6.39 23.71 -39.33
N GLY A 123 -5.12 23.39 -39.58
CA GLY A 123 -4.31 22.53 -38.73
C GLY A 123 -4.19 23.07 -37.29
N VAL A 124 -3.93 24.39 -37.15
CA VAL A 124 -3.89 25.04 -35.83
C VAL A 124 -5.23 24.98 -35.11
N LEU A 125 -6.35 25.22 -35.84
CA LEU A 125 -7.70 25.16 -35.26
C LEU A 125 -8.06 23.75 -34.82
N MET A 126 -7.70 22.73 -35.57
CA MET A 126 -7.91 21.35 -35.20
C MET A 126 -7.06 20.95 -33.99
N ASP A 127 -5.79 21.43 -33.92
CA ASP A 127 -4.96 21.22 -32.67
C ASP A 127 -5.60 21.89 -31.46
N CYS A 128 -6.16 23.12 -31.62
CA CYS A 128 -6.92 23.80 -30.57
C CYS A 128 -8.12 22.98 -30.11
N CYS A 129 -8.94 22.46 -31.06
CA CYS A 129 -10.10 21.63 -30.74
C CYS A 129 -9.71 20.33 -30.02
N CYS A 130 -8.65 19.68 -30.48
CA CYS A 130 -8.14 18.44 -29.85
C CYS A 130 -7.63 18.68 -28.43
N ARG A 131 -6.92 19.78 -28.18
CA ARG A 131 -6.45 20.18 -26.84
C ARG A 131 -7.60 20.56 -25.92
N ALA A 132 -8.62 21.26 -26.44
CA ALA A 132 -9.84 21.61 -25.71
C ALA A 132 -10.83 20.41 -25.52
N ARG A 133 -10.47 19.23 -26.00
CA ARG A 133 -11.29 18.00 -25.94
C ARG A 133 -12.62 18.06 -26.69
N PHE A 134 -12.64 18.76 -27.84
CA PHE A 134 -13.79 18.84 -28.76
C PHE A 134 -13.47 18.17 -30.11
N PRO A 135 -13.34 16.82 -30.16
CA PRO A 135 -12.98 16.11 -31.40
C PRO A 135 -13.98 16.27 -32.54
N ASP A 136 -15.28 16.41 -32.23
CA ASP A 136 -16.31 16.64 -33.23
C ASP A 136 -16.15 17.96 -33.96
N LEU A 137 -15.68 19.02 -33.25
CA LEU A 137 -15.33 20.29 -33.88
C LEU A 137 -14.07 20.20 -34.75
N ALA A 138 -13.10 19.37 -34.34
CA ALA A 138 -11.92 19.10 -35.18
C ALA A 138 -12.32 18.40 -36.49
N LEU A 139 -13.20 17.41 -36.44
CA LEU A 139 -13.77 16.76 -37.62
C LEU A 139 -14.57 17.72 -38.48
N ALA A 140 -15.34 18.62 -37.87
CA ALA A 140 -16.08 19.65 -38.59
C ALA A 140 -15.15 20.63 -39.33
N PHE A 141 -14.02 21.02 -38.70
CA PHE A 141 -13.00 21.86 -39.36
C PHE A 141 -12.29 21.09 -40.48
N PHE A 142 -12.01 19.80 -40.28
CA PHE A 142 -11.47 18.94 -41.34
C PHE A 142 -12.43 18.83 -42.52
N GLY A 143 -13.73 18.58 -42.31
CA GLY A 143 -14.73 18.58 -43.36
C GLY A 143 -14.93 19.93 -44.05
N ARG A 144 -14.69 21.04 -43.32
CA ARG A 144 -14.69 22.39 -43.94
C ARG A 144 -13.46 22.64 -44.79
N LEU A 145 -12.27 22.18 -44.34
CA LEU A 145 -11.04 22.24 -45.14
C LEU A 145 -11.23 21.55 -46.50
N LEU A 146 -11.78 20.33 -46.50
CA LEU A 146 -12.03 19.56 -47.73
C LEU A 146 -13.01 20.29 -48.66
N ARG A 147 -14.08 20.87 -48.11
CA ARG A 147 -15.07 21.64 -48.89
C ARG A 147 -14.53 22.93 -49.54
N THR A 148 -13.45 23.50 -49.01
CA THR A 148 -12.77 24.65 -49.61
C THR A 148 -11.82 24.27 -50.77
N GLY A 149 -11.70 22.98 -51.11
CA GLY A 149 -10.83 22.47 -52.15
C GLY A 149 -9.34 22.43 -51.78
N LEU A 150 -9.02 22.69 -50.52
CA LEU A 150 -7.65 22.59 -50.02
C LEU A 150 -7.25 21.13 -49.83
N LYS A 151 -6.05 20.76 -50.23
CA LYS A 151 -5.52 19.43 -49.98
C LYS A 151 -5.03 19.31 -48.53
N ALA A 152 -5.55 18.34 -47.79
CA ALA A 152 -5.06 18.00 -46.49
C ALA A 152 -3.64 17.41 -46.61
N ASP A 153 -2.72 17.91 -45.81
CA ASP A 153 -1.36 17.38 -45.69
C ASP A 153 -1.22 16.39 -44.52
N GLN A 154 -0.06 15.78 -44.42
CA GLN A 154 0.24 14.79 -43.40
C GLN A 154 0.18 15.36 -41.98
N VAL A 155 0.49 16.64 -41.80
CA VAL A 155 0.44 17.32 -40.49
C VAL A 155 -1.00 17.48 -40.02
N VAL A 156 -1.92 17.82 -40.93
CA VAL A 156 -3.38 17.93 -40.67
C VAL A 156 -3.93 16.57 -40.22
N PHE A 157 -3.60 15.50 -40.95
CA PHE A 157 -4.03 14.14 -40.56
C PHE A 157 -3.44 13.70 -39.22
N SER A 158 -2.13 13.88 -38.98
CA SER A 158 -1.48 13.56 -37.72
C SER A 158 -2.13 14.29 -36.53
N THR A 159 -2.49 15.57 -36.71
CA THR A 159 -3.18 16.37 -35.70
C THR A 159 -4.59 15.82 -35.42
N LEU A 160 -5.35 15.50 -36.45
CA LEU A 160 -6.70 14.93 -36.33
C LEU A 160 -6.67 13.56 -35.61
N LEU A 161 -5.82 12.66 -36.08
CA LEU A 161 -5.68 11.31 -35.51
C LEU A 161 -5.24 11.36 -34.05
N LYS A 162 -4.26 12.22 -33.74
CA LYS A 162 -3.84 12.45 -32.34
C LYS A 162 -5.00 12.94 -31.49
N GLY A 163 -5.84 13.84 -31.98
CA GLY A 163 -7.01 14.34 -31.30
C GLY A 163 -8.06 13.28 -31.04
N LEU A 164 -8.38 12.44 -32.04
CA LEU A 164 -9.32 11.31 -31.91
C LEU A 164 -8.83 10.29 -30.89
N CYS A 165 -7.55 9.87 -30.95
CA CYS A 165 -6.94 8.96 -29.99
C CYS A 165 -6.92 9.52 -28.56
N HIS A 166 -6.71 10.85 -28.38
CA HIS A 166 -6.80 11.48 -27.07
C HIS A 166 -8.22 11.51 -26.51
N ALA A 167 -9.22 11.58 -27.38
CA ALA A 167 -10.63 11.53 -27.04
C ALA A 167 -11.19 10.11 -26.83
N LYS A 168 -10.34 9.07 -26.91
CA LYS A 168 -10.72 7.66 -26.85
C LYS A 168 -11.66 7.23 -27.99
N ARG A 169 -11.34 7.66 -29.20
CA ARG A 169 -12.06 7.33 -30.44
C ARG A 169 -11.09 6.72 -31.46
N SER A 170 -10.29 5.74 -31.04
CA SER A 170 -9.24 5.15 -31.87
C SER A 170 -9.79 4.32 -33.03
N ASP A 171 -11.01 3.80 -32.94
CA ASP A 171 -11.69 3.11 -34.08
C ASP A 171 -11.97 4.09 -35.21
N GLU A 172 -12.39 5.33 -34.93
CA GLU A 172 -12.58 6.36 -35.97
C GLU A 172 -11.23 6.84 -36.52
N ALA A 173 -10.20 6.92 -35.67
CA ALA A 173 -8.85 7.22 -36.13
C ALA A 173 -8.35 6.13 -37.10
N LEU A 174 -8.67 4.85 -36.84
CA LEU A 174 -8.34 3.76 -37.74
C LEU A 174 -9.03 3.90 -39.11
N ASP A 175 -10.32 4.24 -39.13
CA ASP A 175 -11.06 4.49 -40.39
C ASP A 175 -10.43 5.63 -41.20
N VAL A 176 -10.06 6.72 -40.53
CA VAL A 176 -9.37 7.85 -41.17
C VAL A 176 -8.01 7.41 -41.72
N LEU A 177 -7.22 6.61 -40.95
CA LEU A 177 -5.90 6.11 -41.37
C LEU A 177 -6.00 5.21 -42.58
N LEU A 178 -6.88 4.21 -42.59
CA LEU A 178 -6.91 3.13 -43.58
C LEU A 178 -7.69 3.50 -44.84
N HIS A 179 -8.70 4.35 -44.74
CA HIS A 179 -9.61 4.66 -45.83
C HIS A 179 -9.51 6.12 -46.26
N ARG A 180 -9.67 7.09 -45.32
CA ARG A 180 -9.75 8.50 -45.72
C ARG A 180 -8.43 9.11 -46.21
N MET A 181 -7.29 8.74 -45.57
CA MET A 181 -5.97 9.25 -46.01
C MET A 181 -5.64 8.83 -47.44
N PRO A 182 -5.73 7.53 -47.80
CA PRO A 182 -5.49 7.06 -49.18
C PRO A 182 -6.48 7.63 -50.21
N GLU A 183 -7.78 7.70 -49.86
CA GLU A 183 -8.80 8.34 -50.74
C GLU A 183 -8.48 9.78 -51.12
N LEU A 184 -7.85 10.51 -50.22
CA LEU A 184 -7.48 11.92 -50.41
C LEU A 184 -6.04 12.08 -50.96
N GLY A 185 -5.41 10.98 -51.35
CA GLY A 185 -4.09 10.98 -51.98
C GLY A 185 -2.92 11.21 -51.01
N CYS A 186 -3.15 11.01 -49.70
CA CYS A 186 -2.13 11.11 -48.66
C CYS A 186 -1.70 9.71 -48.19
N THR A 187 -0.47 9.32 -48.43
CA THR A 187 0.04 8.01 -47.99
C THR A 187 0.39 8.08 -46.48
N PRO A 188 -0.17 7.15 -45.64
CA PRO A 188 0.18 7.08 -44.24
C PRO A 188 1.67 6.76 -44.03
N ASP A 189 2.30 7.45 -43.11
CA ASP A 189 3.68 7.20 -42.66
C ASP A 189 3.75 6.50 -41.30
N VAL A 190 4.97 6.14 -40.88
CA VAL A 190 5.24 5.50 -39.58
C VAL A 190 4.68 6.30 -38.40
N VAL A 191 4.75 7.65 -38.45
CA VAL A 191 4.30 8.53 -37.36
C VAL A 191 2.80 8.44 -37.15
N VAL A 192 2.04 8.37 -38.25
CA VAL A 192 0.57 8.27 -38.20
C VAL A 192 0.14 6.92 -37.66
N TYR A 193 0.77 5.82 -38.14
CA TYR A 193 0.54 4.48 -37.59
C TYR A 193 0.85 4.43 -36.11
N ASN A 194 2.00 4.93 -35.67
CA ASN A 194 2.40 4.97 -34.26
C ASN A 194 1.37 5.74 -33.39
N THR A 195 0.80 6.81 -33.92
CA THR A 195 -0.23 7.59 -33.21
C THR A 195 -1.49 6.76 -32.95
N VAL A 196 -1.97 5.98 -33.92
CA VAL A 196 -3.19 5.17 -33.78
C VAL A 196 -2.91 3.91 -32.95
N ILE A 197 -1.77 3.24 -33.16
CA ILE A 197 -1.32 2.10 -32.31
C ILE A 197 -1.28 2.51 -30.83
N HIS A 198 -0.65 3.67 -30.53
CA HIS A 198 -0.61 4.19 -29.17
C HIS A 198 -2.01 4.56 -28.64
N GLY A 199 -2.92 5.04 -29.51
CA GLY A 199 -4.32 5.29 -29.16
C GLY A 199 -5.03 4.03 -28.68
N PHE A 200 -4.94 2.94 -29.42
CA PHE A 200 -5.53 1.65 -29.05
C PHE A 200 -5.00 1.10 -27.73
N PHE A 201 -3.69 1.19 -27.50
CA PHE A 201 -3.12 0.78 -26.22
C PHE A 201 -3.64 1.60 -25.04
N ARG A 202 -3.81 2.92 -25.21
CA ARG A 202 -4.41 3.78 -24.17
C ARG A 202 -5.87 3.45 -23.86
N GLU A 203 -6.60 2.90 -24.83
CA GLU A 203 -7.98 2.43 -24.66
C GLU A 203 -8.07 0.99 -24.13
N GLY A 204 -6.92 0.31 -23.95
CA GLY A 204 -6.87 -1.09 -23.52
C GLY A 204 -7.19 -2.10 -24.62
N GLN A 205 -7.26 -1.67 -25.89
CA GLN A 205 -7.56 -2.52 -27.06
C GLN A 205 -6.26 -3.09 -27.67
N ALA A 206 -5.48 -3.80 -26.86
CA ALA A 206 -4.16 -4.32 -27.27
C ALA A 206 -4.20 -5.25 -28.51
N GLY A 207 -5.29 -6.00 -28.72
CA GLY A 207 -5.48 -6.85 -29.90
C GLY A 207 -5.43 -6.02 -31.18
N LYS A 208 -6.32 -5.00 -31.29
CA LYS A 208 -6.37 -4.13 -32.47
C LYS A 208 -5.06 -3.37 -32.72
N ALA A 209 -4.35 -2.99 -31.64
CA ALA A 209 -3.04 -2.35 -31.76
C ALA A 209 -2.01 -3.28 -32.40
N CYS A 210 -1.97 -4.55 -32.00
CA CYS A 210 -1.10 -5.58 -32.60
C CYS A 210 -1.51 -5.90 -34.06
N ASP A 211 -2.81 -6.00 -34.34
CA ASP A 211 -3.31 -6.22 -35.69
C ASP A 211 -2.89 -5.08 -36.64
N LEU A 212 -3.02 -3.82 -36.13
CA LEU A 212 -2.58 -2.65 -36.92
C LEU A 212 -1.06 -2.61 -37.09
N PHE A 213 -0.27 -3.03 -36.09
CA PHE A 213 1.17 -3.16 -36.23
C PHE A 213 1.56 -4.16 -37.35
N HIS A 214 0.92 -5.33 -37.42
CA HIS A 214 1.18 -6.30 -38.46
C HIS A 214 0.65 -5.84 -39.85
N GLY A 215 -0.49 -5.15 -39.84
CA GLY A 215 -1.06 -4.57 -41.09
C GLY A 215 -0.20 -3.46 -41.66
N MET A 216 0.54 -2.70 -40.85
CA MET A 216 1.46 -1.62 -41.25
C MET A 216 2.53 -2.16 -42.25
N ALA A 217 3.16 -3.27 -41.87
CA ALA A 217 4.19 -3.90 -42.69
C ALA A 217 3.63 -4.45 -44.03
N GLN A 218 2.39 -4.98 -44.04
CA GLN A 218 1.69 -5.45 -45.24
C GLN A 218 1.37 -4.31 -46.20
N GLN A 219 1.19 -3.07 -45.69
CA GLN A 219 0.98 -1.86 -46.52
C GLN A 219 2.32 -1.22 -46.94
N GLY A 220 3.45 -1.87 -46.75
CA GLY A 220 4.78 -1.40 -47.16
C GLY A 220 5.38 -0.32 -46.23
N VAL A 221 4.79 -0.09 -45.09
CA VAL A 221 5.32 0.85 -44.08
C VAL A 221 6.02 0.05 -42.98
N MET A 222 7.36 0.03 -43.02
CA MET A 222 8.12 -0.77 -42.05
C MET A 222 8.14 -0.15 -40.67
N PRO A 223 7.89 -0.95 -39.60
CA PRO A 223 8.00 -0.48 -38.22
C PRO A 223 9.42 -0.01 -37.88
N ASP A 224 9.54 1.10 -37.20
CA ASP A 224 10.80 1.63 -36.68
C ASP A 224 11.02 1.32 -35.21
N VAL A 225 12.16 1.74 -34.62
CA VAL A 225 12.48 1.56 -33.20
C VAL A 225 11.38 2.15 -32.30
N VAL A 226 10.78 3.28 -32.69
CA VAL A 226 9.71 3.94 -31.92
C VAL A 226 8.42 3.13 -31.94
N THR A 227 8.10 2.49 -33.06
CA THR A 227 6.95 1.60 -33.19
C THR A 227 7.09 0.40 -32.25
N TYR A 228 8.22 -0.32 -32.33
CA TYR A 228 8.51 -1.45 -31.46
C TYR A 228 8.50 -1.06 -29.98
N ASN A 229 9.17 0.03 -29.62
CA ASN A 229 9.20 0.52 -28.23
C ASN A 229 7.81 0.86 -27.70
N SER A 230 6.94 1.45 -28.52
CA SER A 230 5.56 1.77 -28.15
C SER A 230 4.72 0.52 -27.86
N VAL A 231 4.88 -0.54 -28.68
CA VAL A 231 4.19 -1.82 -28.50
C VAL A 231 4.72 -2.55 -27.28
N ILE A 232 6.04 -2.67 -27.16
CA ILE A 232 6.70 -3.36 -26.03
C ILE A 232 6.35 -2.68 -24.71
N ASP A 233 6.45 -1.35 -24.62
CA ASP A 233 6.12 -0.59 -23.40
C ASP A 233 4.65 -0.79 -22.98
N ALA A 234 3.74 -0.74 -23.96
CA ALA A 234 2.31 -0.94 -23.71
C ALA A 234 2.00 -2.37 -23.22
N LEU A 235 2.61 -3.39 -23.82
CA LEU A 235 2.46 -4.80 -23.41
C LEU A 235 3.06 -5.03 -22.02
N CYS A 236 4.20 -4.40 -21.70
CA CYS A 236 4.81 -4.43 -20.38
C CYS A 236 3.89 -3.81 -19.32
N LYS A 237 3.25 -2.67 -19.60
CA LYS A 237 2.25 -2.04 -18.73
C LYS A 237 1.01 -2.89 -18.55
N ALA A 238 0.60 -3.63 -19.59
CA ALA A 238 -0.50 -4.60 -19.52
C ALA A 238 -0.12 -5.94 -18.86
N ARG A 239 1.14 -6.10 -18.39
CA ARG A 239 1.70 -7.33 -17.80
C ARG A 239 1.69 -8.54 -18.75
N ALA A 240 1.64 -8.32 -20.05
CA ALA A 240 1.68 -9.35 -21.09
C ALA A 240 3.13 -9.62 -21.54
N MET A 241 3.97 -10.10 -20.60
CA MET A 241 5.43 -10.19 -20.79
C MET A 241 5.83 -11.15 -21.92
N ASP A 242 5.12 -12.26 -22.10
CA ASP A 242 5.40 -13.23 -23.17
C ASP A 242 5.26 -12.59 -24.56
N LYS A 243 4.22 -11.73 -24.73
CA LYS A 243 4.01 -10.98 -25.97
C LYS A 243 5.07 -9.88 -26.14
N ALA A 244 5.47 -9.20 -25.05
CA ALA A 244 6.53 -8.20 -25.12
C ALA A 244 7.86 -8.82 -25.58
N GLU A 245 8.23 -10.01 -25.08
CA GLU A 245 9.42 -10.75 -25.57
C GLU A 245 9.28 -11.23 -27.02
N TYR A 246 8.08 -11.62 -27.42
CA TYR A 246 7.85 -11.96 -28.84
C TYR A 246 8.17 -10.77 -29.74
N PHE A 247 7.68 -9.58 -29.41
CA PHE A 247 7.97 -8.35 -30.17
C PHE A 247 9.45 -7.93 -30.09
N LEU A 248 10.15 -8.19 -28.99
CA LEU A 248 11.60 -7.97 -28.90
C LEU A 248 12.36 -8.88 -29.90
N ARG A 249 11.96 -10.15 -29.99
CA ARG A 249 12.57 -11.11 -30.97
C ARG A 249 12.28 -10.67 -32.39
N GLN A 250 11.03 -10.36 -32.68
CA GLN A 250 10.64 -9.88 -34.02
C GLN A 250 11.39 -8.58 -34.38
N MET A 251 11.60 -7.65 -33.45
CA MET A 251 12.39 -6.43 -33.66
C MET A 251 13.81 -6.76 -34.09
N VAL A 252 14.45 -7.76 -33.48
CA VAL A 252 15.79 -8.21 -33.85
C VAL A 252 15.80 -8.94 -35.20
N ASP A 253 14.79 -9.77 -35.46
CA ASP A 253 14.65 -10.54 -36.72
C ASP A 253 14.41 -9.60 -37.92
N ASP A 254 13.67 -8.50 -37.71
CA ASP A 254 13.43 -7.45 -38.71
C ASP A 254 14.65 -6.51 -38.88
N GLY A 255 15.78 -6.79 -38.20
CA GLY A 255 17.00 -6.00 -38.29
C GLY A 255 16.96 -4.66 -37.55
N VAL A 256 15.93 -4.41 -36.76
CA VAL A 256 15.81 -3.18 -35.95
C VAL A 256 16.57 -3.39 -34.63
N VAL A 257 17.56 -2.54 -34.35
CA VAL A 257 18.41 -2.69 -33.16
C VAL A 257 17.68 -2.18 -31.91
N PRO A 258 17.46 -3.03 -30.88
CA PRO A 258 16.90 -2.61 -29.61
C PRO A 258 17.77 -1.54 -28.92
N ASP A 259 17.15 -0.49 -28.43
CA ASP A 259 17.81 0.62 -27.76
C ASP A 259 17.63 0.59 -26.23
N ASN A 260 18.11 1.62 -25.53
CA ASN A 260 17.94 1.77 -24.08
C ASN A 260 16.47 1.80 -23.64
N VAL A 261 15.58 2.38 -24.46
CA VAL A 261 14.14 2.46 -24.15
C VAL A 261 13.48 1.09 -24.22
N THR A 262 13.85 0.28 -25.22
CA THR A 262 13.37 -1.12 -25.38
C THR A 262 13.66 -1.93 -24.11
N TYR A 263 14.94 -1.95 -23.70
CA TYR A 263 15.37 -2.73 -22.54
C TYR A 263 14.80 -2.19 -21.23
N SER A 264 14.73 -0.86 -21.07
CA SER A 264 14.15 -0.22 -19.90
C SER A 264 12.67 -0.57 -19.72
N SER A 265 11.90 -0.59 -20.81
CA SER A 265 10.48 -0.99 -20.80
C SER A 265 10.30 -2.45 -20.37
N LEU A 266 11.13 -3.37 -20.85
CA LEU A 266 11.11 -4.79 -20.47
C LEU A 266 11.51 -4.98 -18.98
N ILE A 267 12.59 -4.31 -18.53
CA ILE A 267 13.03 -4.34 -17.13
C ILE A 267 11.91 -3.82 -16.21
N HIS A 268 11.25 -2.73 -16.61
CA HIS A 268 10.11 -2.20 -15.88
C HIS A 268 8.93 -3.18 -15.83
N GLY A 269 8.60 -3.80 -16.97
CA GLY A 269 7.52 -4.78 -17.08
C GLY A 269 7.75 -5.99 -16.18
N TYR A 270 8.92 -6.62 -16.25
CA TYR A 270 9.29 -7.75 -15.39
C TYR A 270 9.35 -7.36 -13.91
N SER A 271 9.89 -6.18 -13.61
CA SER A 271 9.95 -5.65 -12.25
C SER A 271 8.56 -5.44 -11.65
N SER A 272 7.63 -4.86 -12.42
CA SER A 272 6.25 -4.60 -11.97
C SER A 272 5.41 -5.88 -11.82
N SER A 273 5.81 -6.95 -12.54
CA SER A 273 5.17 -8.28 -12.48
C SER A 273 5.80 -9.21 -11.44
N GLY A 274 6.86 -8.79 -10.73
CA GLY A 274 7.53 -9.58 -9.70
C GLY A 274 8.50 -10.65 -10.24
N HIS A 275 8.77 -10.70 -11.54
CA HIS A 275 9.66 -11.68 -12.19
C HIS A 275 11.11 -11.20 -12.17
N TRP A 276 11.73 -11.19 -10.99
CA TRP A 276 13.05 -10.60 -10.77
C TRP A 276 14.18 -11.30 -11.54
N LYS A 277 14.11 -12.64 -11.69
CA LYS A 277 15.15 -13.41 -12.43
C LYS A 277 15.22 -12.96 -13.88
N GLU A 278 14.06 -12.73 -14.47
CA GLU A 278 13.94 -12.27 -15.87
C GLU A 278 14.37 -10.81 -16.03
N ALA A 279 14.03 -9.92 -15.07
CA ALA A 279 14.54 -8.54 -15.08
C ALA A 279 16.07 -8.48 -15.03
N VAL A 280 16.71 -9.33 -14.21
CA VAL A 280 18.19 -9.45 -14.16
C VAL A 280 18.74 -10.03 -15.47
N ARG A 281 18.07 -11.03 -16.07
CA ARG A 281 18.47 -11.59 -17.37
C ARG A 281 18.47 -10.53 -18.46
N VAL A 282 17.38 -9.77 -18.57
CA VAL A 282 17.23 -8.69 -19.57
C VAL A 282 18.27 -7.58 -19.35
N PHE A 283 18.56 -7.21 -18.10
CA PHE A 283 19.61 -6.22 -17.80
C PHE A 283 21.01 -6.72 -18.22
N LYS A 284 21.32 -8.00 -17.99
CA LYS A 284 22.56 -8.62 -18.46
C LYS A 284 22.62 -8.67 -19.98
N GLU A 285 21.51 -9.03 -20.64
CA GLU A 285 21.42 -9.06 -22.12
C GLU A 285 21.68 -7.67 -22.71
N MET A 286 21.06 -6.62 -22.15
CA MET A 286 21.31 -5.23 -22.54
C MET A 286 22.81 -4.88 -22.52
N THR A 287 23.48 -5.24 -21.42
CA THR A 287 24.92 -4.96 -21.28
C THR A 287 25.79 -5.81 -22.21
N SER A 288 25.40 -7.07 -22.49
CA SER A 288 26.13 -7.95 -23.42
C SER A 288 26.02 -7.47 -24.86
N ARG A 289 24.90 -6.89 -25.25
CA ARG A 289 24.68 -6.29 -26.58
C ARG A 289 25.29 -4.89 -26.70
N ARG A 290 26.10 -4.44 -25.73
CA ARG A 290 26.75 -3.12 -25.67
C ARG A 290 25.79 -1.93 -25.67
N VAL A 291 24.53 -2.14 -25.30
CA VAL A 291 23.60 -1.06 -25.04
C VAL A 291 23.89 -0.54 -23.62
N THR A 292 24.35 0.70 -23.52
CA THR A 292 24.71 1.29 -22.22
C THR A 292 23.47 1.73 -21.46
N PRO A 293 23.19 1.14 -20.25
CA PRO A 293 22.12 1.64 -19.40
C PRO A 293 22.37 3.10 -19.01
N ASP A 294 21.32 3.93 -19.03
CA ASP A 294 21.37 5.30 -18.52
C ASP A 294 21.04 5.36 -17.02
N VAL A 295 21.14 6.54 -16.42
CA VAL A 295 20.81 6.78 -15.01
C VAL A 295 19.39 6.32 -14.68
N HIS A 296 18.43 6.51 -15.61
CA HIS A 296 17.05 6.12 -15.43
C HIS A 296 16.89 4.58 -15.34
N THR A 297 17.54 3.83 -16.21
CA THR A 297 17.54 2.36 -16.20
C THR A 297 18.13 1.82 -14.90
N TYR A 298 19.26 2.39 -14.44
CA TYR A 298 19.87 2.04 -13.16
C TYR A 298 18.93 2.34 -12.00
N ASN A 299 18.32 3.51 -11.98
CA ASN A 299 17.37 3.92 -10.94
C ASN A 299 16.13 3.01 -10.87
N MET A 300 15.58 2.61 -12.02
CA MET A 300 14.46 1.66 -12.09
C MET A 300 14.85 0.31 -11.50
N PHE A 301 16.02 -0.22 -11.89
CA PHE A 301 16.47 -1.52 -11.43
C PHE A 301 16.79 -1.52 -9.92
N MET A 302 17.45 -0.48 -9.41
CA MET A 302 17.67 -0.28 -7.98
C MET A 302 16.36 -0.17 -7.18
N THR A 303 15.37 0.58 -7.72
CA THR A 303 14.04 0.70 -7.09
C THR A 303 13.38 -0.67 -6.92
N PHE A 304 13.49 -1.50 -7.94
CA PHE A 304 12.96 -2.85 -7.90
C PHE A 304 13.65 -3.72 -6.83
N LEU A 305 14.98 -3.71 -6.78
CA LEU A 305 15.75 -4.47 -5.79
C LEU A 305 15.42 -4.04 -4.36
N CYS A 306 15.34 -2.73 -4.10
CA CYS A 306 14.97 -2.20 -2.79
C CYS A 306 13.54 -2.58 -2.36
N LYS A 307 12.57 -2.59 -3.28
CA LYS A 307 11.19 -3.03 -2.98
C LYS A 307 11.09 -4.49 -2.54
N HIS A 308 12.05 -5.33 -2.95
CA HIS A 308 12.07 -6.77 -2.63
C HIS A 308 13.08 -7.10 -1.52
N GLY A 309 13.52 -6.12 -0.73
CA GLY A 309 14.42 -6.34 0.40
C GLY A 309 15.86 -6.71 0.02
N ARG A 310 16.29 -6.38 -1.22
CA ARG A 310 17.62 -6.70 -1.75
C ARG A 310 18.51 -5.45 -1.85
N SER A 311 18.56 -4.64 -0.80
CA SER A 311 19.28 -3.36 -0.85
C SER A 311 20.80 -3.52 -0.96
N LYS A 312 21.37 -4.64 -0.53
CA LYS A 312 22.80 -4.95 -0.75
C LYS A 312 23.15 -5.08 -2.24
N GLU A 313 22.28 -5.70 -3.02
CA GLU A 313 22.48 -5.82 -4.47
C GLU A 313 22.24 -4.48 -5.18
N ALA A 314 21.25 -3.72 -4.72
CA ALA A 314 21.05 -2.34 -5.18
C ALA A 314 22.28 -1.47 -4.88
N ALA A 315 23.04 -1.75 -3.79
CA ALA A 315 24.33 -1.12 -3.53
C ALA A 315 25.35 -1.41 -4.64
N GLY A 316 25.53 -2.68 -4.98
CA GLY A 316 26.46 -3.07 -6.06
C GLY A 316 26.10 -2.47 -7.42
N ILE A 317 24.80 -2.31 -7.70
CA ILE A 317 24.33 -1.63 -8.93
C ILE A 317 24.66 -0.13 -8.90
N PHE A 318 24.48 0.54 -7.76
CA PHE A 318 24.83 1.95 -7.57
C PHE A 318 26.35 2.16 -7.77
N ASP A 319 27.18 1.31 -7.17
CA ASP A 319 28.64 1.38 -7.31
C ASP A 319 29.08 1.10 -8.76
N THR A 320 28.42 0.15 -9.44
CA THR A 320 28.66 -0.15 -10.85
C THR A 320 28.33 1.05 -11.76
N MET A 321 27.25 1.78 -11.47
CA MET A 321 26.88 3.01 -12.16
C MET A 321 27.98 4.08 -12.03
N ALA A 322 28.47 4.28 -10.80
CA ALA A 322 29.55 5.24 -10.53
C ALA A 322 30.87 4.84 -11.23
N MET A 323 31.25 3.54 -11.20
CA MET A 323 32.44 3.02 -11.90
C MET A 323 32.38 3.19 -13.41
N LYS A 324 31.17 3.19 -14.01
CA LYS A 324 30.97 3.46 -15.44
C LYS A 324 30.97 4.96 -15.79
N GLY A 325 31.28 5.83 -14.84
CA GLY A 325 31.36 7.28 -15.03
C GLY A 325 30.00 8.00 -15.08
N LEU A 326 28.90 7.30 -14.78
CA LEU A 326 27.57 7.89 -14.66
C LEU A 326 27.43 8.51 -13.26
N LYS A 327 27.21 9.82 -13.19
CA LYS A 327 27.02 10.50 -11.90
C LYS A 327 25.62 10.18 -11.34
N PRO A 328 25.55 9.60 -10.10
CA PRO A 328 24.26 9.43 -9.41
C PRO A 328 23.56 10.78 -9.20
N ASP A 329 22.25 10.80 -9.39
CA ASP A 329 21.41 11.96 -9.16
C ASP A 329 20.65 11.88 -7.81
N ASN A 330 19.90 12.92 -7.46
CA ASN A 330 19.05 12.94 -6.27
C ASN A 330 18.11 11.74 -6.19
N ILE A 331 17.64 11.24 -7.34
CA ILE A 331 16.73 10.07 -7.41
C ILE A 331 17.51 8.80 -7.05
N SER A 332 18.73 8.62 -7.56
CA SER A 332 19.60 7.47 -7.23
C SER A 332 19.86 7.38 -5.73
N TYR A 333 20.23 8.50 -5.10
CA TYR A 333 20.43 8.57 -3.65
C TYR A 333 19.13 8.32 -2.87
N ALA A 334 18.01 8.91 -3.30
CA ALA A 334 16.71 8.71 -2.65
C ALA A 334 16.27 7.23 -2.66
N ILE A 335 16.48 6.51 -3.77
CA ILE A 335 16.17 5.08 -3.89
C ILE A 335 16.98 4.26 -2.89
N ARG A 336 18.29 4.52 -2.83
CA ARG A 336 19.21 3.83 -1.92
C ARG A 336 18.90 4.11 -0.46
N LEU A 337 18.70 5.39 -0.10
CA LEU A 337 18.31 5.80 1.25
C LEU A 337 16.99 5.17 1.67
N HIS A 338 16.01 5.10 0.76
CA HIS A 338 14.74 4.43 1.01
C HIS A 338 14.90 2.91 1.21
N GLY A 339 15.79 2.26 0.44
CA GLY A 339 16.14 0.86 0.63
C GLY A 339 16.67 0.59 2.03
N TYR A 340 17.67 1.36 2.48
CA TYR A 340 18.21 1.26 3.85
C TYR A 340 17.16 1.57 4.93
N ALA A 341 16.29 2.55 4.68
CA ALA A 341 15.23 2.91 5.60
C ALA A 341 14.21 1.77 5.78
N THR A 342 13.88 1.03 4.72
CA THR A 342 12.94 -0.11 4.78
C THR A 342 13.55 -1.34 5.47
N GLU A 343 14.86 -1.55 5.37
CA GLU A 343 15.57 -2.62 6.06
C GLU A 343 16.00 -2.25 7.49
N GLY A 344 15.77 -1.01 7.92
CA GLY A 344 16.16 -0.53 9.24
C GLY A 344 17.66 -0.27 9.42
N CYS A 345 18.44 -0.25 8.34
CA CYS A 345 19.90 -0.03 8.34
C CYS A 345 20.24 1.47 8.46
N LEU A 346 19.95 2.07 9.63
CA LEU A 346 20.10 3.51 9.85
C LEU A 346 21.55 4.00 9.78
N VAL A 347 22.53 3.16 10.10
CA VAL A 347 23.96 3.52 10.03
C VAL A 347 24.40 3.71 8.58
N ASP A 348 24.06 2.74 7.72
CA ASP A 348 24.41 2.81 6.29
C ASP A 348 23.66 3.94 5.59
N MET A 349 22.41 4.21 6.02
CA MET A 349 21.63 5.33 5.53
C MET A 349 22.32 6.68 5.80
N ILE A 350 22.85 6.91 7.01
CA ILE A 350 23.55 8.16 7.34
C ILE A 350 24.89 8.24 6.61
N ASN A 351 25.64 7.13 6.51
CA ASN A 351 26.89 7.09 5.78
C ASN A 351 26.68 7.48 4.31
N LEU A 352 25.64 6.96 3.69
CA LEU A 352 25.27 7.31 2.31
C LEU A 352 24.82 8.77 2.17
N PHE A 353 24.09 9.30 3.14
CA PHE A 353 23.72 10.72 3.16
C PHE A 353 24.94 11.63 3.26
N ASN A 354 25.90 11.29 4.13
CA ASN A 354 27.14 12.03 4.26
C ASN A 354 28.03 11.92 3.00
N SER A 355 27.99 10.79 2.27
CA SER A 355 28.70 10.67 0.98
C SER A 355 28.10 11.58 -0.10
N MET A 356 26.78 11.69 -0.15
CA MET A 356 26.07 12.60 -1.04
C MET A 356 26.50 14.06 -0.84
N GLU A 357 26.66 14.49 0.42
CA GLU A 357 27.13 15.84 0.74
C GLU A 357 28.61 16.04 0.31
N ARG A 358 29.46 15.02 0.47
CA ARG A 358 30.87 15.05 -0.02
C ARG A 358 30.95 15.13 -1.54
N ASP A 359 30.00 14.48 -2.26
CA ASP A 359 29.92 14.52 -3.71
C ASP A 359 29.29 15.82 -4.23
N CYS A 360 29.08 16.81 -3.35
CA CYS A 360 28.49 18.12 -3.64
C CYS A 360 27.10 18.04 -4.27
N ILE A 361 26.33 16.99 -3.98
CA ILE A 361 24.94 16.86 -4.40
C ILE A 361 24.05 17.39 -3.29
N LEU A 362 23.30 18.46 -3.58
CA LEU A 362 22.42 19.09 -2.60
C LEU A 362 21.19 18.22 -2.36
N PRO A 363 20.91 17.79 -1.10
CA PRO A 363 19.73 17.03 -0.77
C PRO A 363 18.46 17.83 -1.01
N ASP A 364 17.46 17.21 -1.65
CA ASP A 364 16.15 17.80 -1.85
C ASP A 364 15.17 17.45 -0.68
N CYS A 365 13.97 18.02 -0.73
CA CYS A 365 12.92 17.77 0.25
C CYS A 365 12.56 16.28 0.38
N ARG A 366 12.68 15.49 -0.71
CA ARG A 366 12.38 14.06 -0.72
C ARG A 366 13.39 13.27 0.10
N ILE A 367 14.69 13.58 -0.05
CA ILE A 367 15.76 12.93 0.72
C ILE A 367 15.61 13.19 2.20
N PHE A 368 15.41 14.45 2.60
CA PHE A 368 15.17 14.79 4.00
C PHE A 368 13.94 14.07 4.55
N SER A 369 12.84 13.99 3.80
CA SER A 369 11.63 13.28 4.22
C SER A 369 11.86 11.78 4.43
N ILE A 370 12.68 11.14 3.61
CA ILE A 370 13.06 9.72 3.79
C ILE A 370 13.82 9.53 5.10
N LEU A 371 14.83 10.38 5.38
CA LEU A 371 15.62 10.32 6.59
C LEU A 371 14.77 10.55 7.85
N ILE A 372 13.94 11.60 7.85
CA ILE A 372 13.05 11.94 8.96
C ILE A 372 12.08 10.77 9.23
N ASN A 373 11.47 10.21 8.18
CA ASN A 373 10.54 9.09 8.30
C ASN A 373 11.23 7.82 8.86
N ALA A 374 12.45 7.52 8.41
CA ALA A 374 13.21 6.37 8.91
C ALA A 374 13.52 6.49 10.41
N TYR A 375 14.00 7.67 10.87
CA TYR A 375 14.25 7.90 12.28
C TYR A 375 12.98 7.94 13.12
N ALA A 376 11.89 8.56 12.61
CA ALA A 376 10.59 8.60 13.25
C ALA A 376 10.01 7.19 13.47
N LYS A 377 10.02 6.35 12.44
CA LYS A 377 9.58 4.95 12.52
C LYS A 377 10.41 4.09 13.48
N SER A 378 11.70 4.41 13.62
CA SER A 378 12.60 3.72 14.56
C SER A 378 12.52 4.27 15.98
N GLY A 379 11.56 5.15 16.29
CA GLY A 379 11.36 5.75 17.61
C GLY A 379 12.43 6.77 18.03
N LYS A 380 13.38 7.12 17.15
CA LYS A 380 14.49 8.05 17.42
C LYS A 380 14.12 9.49 17.04
N LEU A 381 13.11 10.04 17.71
CA LEU A 381 12.54 11.35 17.39
C LEU A 381 13.55 12.49 17.46
N ASP A 382 14.47 12.47 18.42
CA ASP A 382 15.52 13.50 18.57
C ASP A 382 16.39 13.59 17.33
N LYS A 383 16.77 12.43 16.74
CA LYS A 383 17.53 12.39 15.48
C LYS A 383 16.69 12.85 14.30
N ALA A 384 15.40 12.50 14.26
CA ALA A 384 14.49 13.00 13.23
C ALA A 384 14.40 14.53 13.28
N MET A 385 14.33 15.11 14.49
CA MET A 385 14.30 16.56 14.69
C MET A 385 15.60 17.25 14.33
N LEU A 386 16.76 16.63 14.59
CA LEU A 386 18.05 17.15 14.12
C LEU A 386 18.10 17.24 12.59
N ILE A 387 17.61 16.24 11.88
CA ILE A 387 17.54 16.24 10.42
C ILE A 387 16.52 17.27 9.91
N PHE A 388 15.36 17.41 10.57
CA PHE A 388 14.36 18.43 10.25
C PHE A 388 14.93 19.84 10.37
N ASN A 389 15.67 20.12 11.47
CA ASN A 389 16.33 21.42 11.66
C ASN A 389 17.47 21.64 10.66
N LYS A 390 18.22 20.58 10.28
CA LYS A 390 19.26 20.65 9.23
C LYS A 390 18.65 21.01 7.88
N MET A 391 17.49 20.41 7.53
CA MET A 391 16.73 20.73 6.31
C MET A 391 16.40 22.22 6.22
N GLN A 392 15.86 22.79 7.30
CA GLN A 392 15.53 24.22 7.36
C GLN A 392 16.77 25.12 7.26
N LYS A 393 17.88 24.77 7.95
CA LYS A 393 19.15 25.51 7.88
C LYS A 393 19.76 25.54 6.47
N GLN A 394 19.53 24.49 5.69
CA GLN A 394 19.97 24.41 4.29
C GLN A 394 19.02 25.11 3.32
N GLY A 395 17.99 25.80 3.81
CA GLY A 395 17.03 26.52 2.98
C GLY A 395 16.01 25.62 2.25
N VAL A 396 15.95 24.32 2.57
CA VAL A 396 14.97 23.40 1.98
C VAL A 396 13.67 23.47 2.79
N SER A 397 12.60 23.94 2.17
CA SER A 397 11.29 24.08 2.82
C SER A 397 10.64 22.71 3.07
N PRO A 398 10.23 22.38 4.32
CA PRO A 398 9.45 21.19 4.61
C PRO A 398 8.11 21.21 3.88
N ASN A 399 7.70 20.08 3.33
CA ASN A 399 6.40 19.91 2.67
C ASN A 399 5.38 19.24 3.62
N ALA A 400 4.13 19.07 3.14
CA ALA A 400 3.06 18.44 3.90
C ALA A 400 3.42 17.02 4.40
N VAL A 401 4.19 16.24 3.64
CA VAL A 401 4.63 14.90 4.03
C VAL A 401 5.63 14.97 5.20
N THR A 402 6.60 15.89 5.13
CA THR A 402 7.60 16.08 6.19
C THR A 402 6.93 16.48 7.51
N TYR A 403 6.03 17.48 7.47
CA TYR A 403 5.29 17.90 8.67
C TYR A 403 4.41 16.77 9.21
N SER A 404 3.66 16.07 8.34
CA SER A 404 2.81 14.94 8.74
C SER A 404 3.60 13.85 9.46
N THR A 405 4.79 13.51 8.94
CA THR A 405 5.68 12.51 9.55
C THR A 405 6.16 12.91 10.94
N VAL A 406 6.56 14.18 11.10
CA VAL A 406 7.05 14.69 12.40
C VAL A 406 5.92 14.78 13.42
N ILE A 407 4.76 15.28 13.00
CA ILE A 407 3.56 15.39 13.85
C ILE A 407 3.11 13.99 14.30
N ASP A 408 3.03 13.02 13.38
CA ASP A 408 2.69 11.61 13.69
C ASP A 408 3.67 11.00 14.71
N ALA A 409 4.96 11.29 14.55
CA ALA A 409 5.98 10.79 15.48
C ALA A 409 5.86 11.39 16.89
N PHE A 410 5.54 12.69 17.01
CA PHE A 410 5.26 13.33 18.29
C PHE A 410 3.98 12.75 18.93
N CYS A 411 2.91 12.58 18.16
CA CYS A 411 1.66 11.97 18.62
C CYS A 411 1.87 10.55 19.15
N LYS A 412 2.64 9.71 18.45
CA LYS A 412 2.96 8.35 18.90
C LYS A 412 3.79 8.28 20.17
N LYS A 413 4.59 9.31 20.46
CA LYS A 413 5.34 9.46 21.72
C LYS A 413 4.54 10.10 22.85
N GLY A 414 3.33 10.54 22.62
CA GLY A 414 2.50 11.27 23.59
C GLY A 414 2.90 12.73 23.79
N GLN A 415 3.80 13.27 22.97
CA GLN A 415 4.24 14.68 23.03
C GLN A 415 3.28 15.56 22.23
N LEU A 416 2.04 15.68 22.69
CA LEU A 416 0.94 16.32 21.94
C LEU A 416 1.13 17.83 21.79
N ASP A 417 1.73 18.51 22.79
CA ASP A 417 2.03 19.94 22.72
C ASP A 417 3.05 20.25 21.63
N ASP A 418 4.12 19.44 21.53
CA ASP A 418 5.11 19.57 20.47
C ASP A 418 4.52 19.29 19.10
N ALA A 419 3.60 18.32 18.99
CA ALA A 419 2.87 18.04 17.77
C ALA A 419 2.03 19.26 17.33
N MET A 420 1.34 19.93 18.28
CA MET A 420 0.59 21.15 18.01
C MET A 420 1.47 22.33 17.62
N ILE A 421 2.63 22.49 18.24
CA ILE A 421 3.63 23.50 17.84
C ILE A 421 4.05 23.29 16.37
N LYS A 422 4.32 22.05 15.97
CA LYS A 422 4.67 21.73 14.58
C LYS A 422 3.50 21.91 13.61
N PHE A 423 2.29 21.63 14.05
CA PHE A 423 1.08 21.90 13.28
C PHE A 423 0.89 23.40 13.02
N ASN A 424 1.04 24.23 14.05
CA ASN A 424 0.97 25.68 13.92
C ASN A 424 2.09 26.22 13.02
N GLN A 425 3.34 25.71 13.17
CA GLN A 425 4.45 26.05 12.28
C GLN A 425 4.14 25.71 10.81
N MET A 426 3.47 24.58 10.54
CA MET A 426 3.00 24.20 9.21
C MET A 426 2.01 25.24 8.64
N ILE A 427 1.10 25.74 9.46
CA ILE A 427 0.15 26.78 9.07
C ILE A 427 0.86 28.08 8.74
N ASP A 428 1.77 28.53 9.61
CA ASP A 428 2.53 29.78 9.48
C ASP A 428 3.41 29.80 8.22
N THR A 429 3.94 28.62 7.83
CA THR A 429 4.73 28.46 6.60
C THR A 429 3.87 28.35 5.33
N GLY A 430 2.55 28.44 5.43
CA GLY A 430 1.62 28.38 4.31
C GLY A 430 1.46 26.99 3.67
N VAL A 431 1.94 25.93 4.31
CA VAL A 431 1.81 24.56 3.82
C VAL A 431 0.38 24.06 4.05
N ARG A 432 -0.29 23.61 3.00
CA ARG A 432 -1.67 23.09 3.07
C ARG A 432 -1.78 21.89 4.01
N GLN A 433 -2.69 21.98 4.97
CA GLN A 433 -3.06 20.89 5.85
C GLN A 433 -3.95 19.92 5.09
N GLY A 434 -3.61 18.63 5.15
CA GLY A 434 -4.39 17.55 4.53
C GLY A 434 -5.00 16.61 5.58
N THR A 435 -5.85 15.69 5.11
CA THR A 435 -6.49 14.65 5.96
C THR A 435 -5.49 13.86 6.80
N ALA A 436 -4.28 13.60 6.27
CA ALA A 436 -3.25 12.85 6.98
C ALA A 436 -2.78 13.54 8.26
N VAL A 437 -2.54 14.86 8.21
CA VAL A 437 -2.05 15.63 9.38
C VAL A 437 -3.10 15.70 10.47
N TYR A 438 -4.35 16.07 10.10
CA TYR A 438 -5.46 16.05 11.04
C TYR A 438 -5.70 14.64 11.60
N GLY A 439 -5.62 13.60 10.74
CA GLY A 439 -5.74 12.21 11.17
C GLY A 439 -4.71 11.84 12.24
N SER A 440 -3.43 12.16 12.04
CA SER A 440 -2.38 11.88 13.03
C SER A 440 -2.62 12.60 14.36
N LEU A 441 -3.04 13.88 14.33
CA LEU A 441 -3.36 14.64 15.53
C LEU A 441 -4.59 14.07 16.25
N ILE A 442 -5.70 13.86 15.55
CA ILE A 442 -6.93 13.31 16.11
C ILE A 442 -6.66 11.94 16.73
N GLN A 443 -5.93 11.06 16.02
CA GLN A 443 -5.53 9.76 16.57
C GLN A 443 -4.68 9.92 17.83
N GLY A 444 -3.68 10.82 17.81
CA GLY A 444 -2.83 11.10 18.97
C GLY A 444 -3.64 11.57 20.18
N PHE A 445 -4.52 12.55 20.03
CA PHE A 445 -5.36 13.04 21.11
C PHE A 445 -6.36 11.99 21.61
N CYS A 446 -6.97 11.21 20.72
CA CYS A 446 -7.86 10.10 21.12
C CYS A 446 -7.10 9.02 21.90
N THR A 447 -5.90 8.62 21.47
CA THR A 447 -5.14 7.57 22.14
C THR A 447 -4.58 8.00 23.50
N HIS A 448 -4.38 9.30 23.73
CA HIS A 448 -3.89 9.84 25.00
C HIS A 448 -5.00 10.43 25.89
N GLY A 449 -6.29 10.30 25.49
CA GLY A 449 -7.44 10.59 26.34
C GLY A 449 -7.98 12.02 26.23
N ASP A 450 -7.42 12.89 25.40
CA ASP A 450 -7.94 14.25 25.18
C ASP A 450 -8.95 14.30 24.02
N LEU A 451 -10.14 13.78 24.28
CA LEU A 451 -11.24 13.73 23.31
C LEU A 451 -11.83 15.11 23.00
N VAL A 452 -11.67 16.08 23.91
CA VAL A 452 -12.13 17.46 23.69
C VAL A 452 -11.34 18.08 22.55
N LYS A 453 -10.01 17.98 22.62
CA LYS A 453 -9.12 18.50 21.59
C LYS A 453 -9.28 17.76 20.26
N ALA A 454 -9.48 16.44 20.29
CA ALA A 454 -9.78 15.65 19.11
C ALA A 454 -11.05 16.14 18.39
N LYS A 455 -12.12 16.46 19.15
CA LYS A 455 -13.37 17.00 18.63
C LYS A 455 -13.20 18.40 18.02
N GLU A 456 -12.42 19.26 18.67
CA GLU A 456 -12.08 20.59 18.14
C GLU A 456 -11.38 20.49 16.79
N LEU A 457 -10.37 19.63 16.67
CA LEU A 457 -9.61 19.40 15.44
C LEU A 457 -10.48 18.80 14.31
N LEU A 458 -11.40 17.90 14.64
CA LEU A 458 -12.38 17.39 13.68
C LEU A 458 -13.30 18.50 13.16
N THR A 459 -13.78 19.35 14.05
CA THR A 459 -14.65 20.48 13.71
C THR A 459 -13.89 21.49 12.84
N GLU A 460 -12.66 21.80 13.18
CA GLU A 460 -11.78 22.68 12.41
C GLU A 460 -11.52 22.12 11.00
N MET A 461 -11.22 20.82 10.90
CA MET A 461 -11.01 20.11 9.64
C MET A 461 -12.23 20.22 8.72
N MET A 462 -13.43 19.99 9.27
CA MET A 462 -14.69 20.08 8.52
C MET A 462 -14.99 21.52 8.08
N ASN A 463 -14.76 22.51 8.96
CA ASN A 463 -14.95 23.93 8.64
C ASN A 463 -14.01 24.40 7.52
N LYS A 464 -12.84 23.81 7.41
CA LYS A 464 -11.90 24.07 6.28
C LYS A 464 -12.25 23.32 4.99
N GLY A 465 -13.36 22.59 4.96
CA GLY A 465 -13.79 21.80 3.79
C GLY A 465 -12.92 20.57 3.52
N ILE A 466 -12.13 20.11 4.52
CA ILE A 466 -11.34 18.88 4.42
C ILE A 466 -12.26 17.72 4.81
N PRO A 467 -12.38 16.66 3.98
CA PRO A 467 -13.26 15.53 4.29
C PRO A 467 -12.83 14.83 5.59
N PRO A 468 -13.78 14.45 6.47
CA PRO A 468 -13.46 13.73 7.70
C PRO A 468 -12.81 12.38 7.40
N PRO A 469 -12.06 11.80 8.37
CA PRO A 469 -11.50 10.48 8.23
C PRO A 469 -12.59 9.43 7.98
N ASP A 470 -12.24 8.33 7.34
CA ASP A 470 -13.17 7.22 7.05
C ASP A 470 -13.50 6.39 8.32
N ILE A 471 -14.50 5.53 8.21
CA ILE A 471 -14.91 4.65 9.31
C ILE A 471 -13.77 3.73 9.79
N LYS A 472 -12.85 3.33 8.90
CA LYS A 472 -11.72 2.45 9.24
C LYS A 472 -10.74 3.15 10.18
N PHE A 473 -10.57 4.45 10.04
CA PHE A 473 -9.77 5.26 10.94
C PHE A 473 -10.28 5.17 12.38
N PHE A 474 -11.58 5.36 12.59
CA PHE A 474 -12.20 5.25 13.92
C PHE A 474 -12.15 3.82 14.46
N HIS A 475 -12.36 2.80 13.60
CA HIS A 475 -12.19 1.40 13.99
C HIS A 475 -10.78 1.11 14.50
N SER A 476 -9.74 1.66 13.86
CA SER A 476 -8.35 1.47 14.31
C SER A 476 -8.10 2.08 15.69
N ILE A 477 -8.62 3.28 15.96
CA ILE A 477 -8.50 3.93 17.29
C ILE A 477 -9.24 3.12 18.35
N MET A 478 -10.51 2.79 18.08
CA MET A 478 -11.33 2.01 19.01
C MET A 478 -10.71 0.64 19.31
N GLN A 479 -10.19 -0.06 18.29
CA GLN A 479 -9.53 -1.35 18.45
C GLN A 479 -8.29 -1.24 19.35
N ASN A 480 -7.46 -0.22 19.16
CA ASN A 480 -6.27 0.02 19.99
C ASN A 480 -6.66 0.29 21.44
N LEU A 481 -7.64 1.18 21.69
CA LEU A 481 -8.13 1.47 23.02
C LEU A 481 -8.72 0.22 23.71
N CYS A 482 -9.48 -0.58 22.98
CA CYS A 482 -10.03 -1.85 23.49
C CYS A 482 -8.93 -2.86 23.85
N THR A 483 -7.86 -2.97 23.06
CA THR A 483 -6.73 -3.87 23.37
C THR A 483 -5.92 -3.42 24.59
N GLU A 484 -5.88 -2.12 24.86
CA GLU A 484 -5.28 -1.52 26.06
C GLU A 484 -6.21 -1.58 27.30
N GLY A 485 -7.43 -2.11 27.15
CA GLY A 485 -8.44 -2.17 28.22
C GLY A 485 -9.20 -0.85 28.47
N ARG A 486 -8.97 0.19 27.65
CA ARG A 486 -9.56 1.54 27.78
C ARG A 486 -10.91 1.62 27.05
N VAL A 487 -11.85 0.76 27.42
CA VAL A 487 -13.11 0.54 26.69
C VAL A 487 -14.06 1.74 26.80
N ILE A 488 -14.01 2.49 27.92
CA ILE A 488 -14.83 3.70 28.11
C ILE A 488 -14.44 4.75 27.05
N GLU A 489 -13.16 4.99 26.84
CA GLU A 489 -12.68 5.93 25.84
C GLU A 489 -12.98 5.45 24.41
N ALA A 490 -12.92 4.13 24.15
CA ALA A 490 -13.38 3.58 22.87
C ALA A 490 -14.87 3.87 22.62
N ARG A 491 -15.72 3.83 23.67
CA ARG A 491 -17.14 4.20 23.57
C ARG A 491 -17.32 5.71 23.31
N ASP A 492 -16.47 6.54 23.89
CA ASP A 492 -16.50 7.98 23.64
C ASP A 492 -16.10 8.31 22.20
N VAL A 493 -15.11 7.59 21.64
CA VAL A 493 -14.76 7.67 20.21
C VAL A 493 -15.92 7.22 19.31
N PHE A 494 -16.68 6.20 19.71
CA PHE A 494 -17.92 5.81 19.02
C PHE A 494 -18.95 6.97 19.03
N GLY A 495 -19.12 7.63 20.16
CA GLY A 495 -19.97 8.82 20.26
C GLY A 495 -19.50 9.96 19.35
N LEU A 496 -18.20 10.20 19.29
CA LEU A 496 -17.58 11.18 18.40
C LEU A 496 -17.84 10.88 16.92
N MET A 497 -17.68 9.63 16.51
CA MET A 497 -17.96 9.16 15.13
C MET A 497 -19.43 9.42 14.75
N ALA A 498 -20.36 9.11 15.65
CA ALA A 498 -21.78 9.33 15.42
C ALA A 498 -22.12 10.83 15.33
N HIS A 499 -21.46 11.68 16.15
CA HIS A 499 -21.66 13.13 16.15
C HIS A 499 -21.29 13.79 14.81
N ILE A 500 -20.26 13.30 14.11
CA ILE A 500 -19.84 13.81 12.80
C ILE A 500 -20.62 13.18 11.62
N GLY A 501 -21.64 12.38 11.90
CA GLY A 501 -22.54 11.79 10.91
C GLY A 501 -22.03 10.53 10.24
N ILE A 502 -20.96 9.91 10.75
CA ILE A 502 -20.50 8.59 10.27
C ILE A 502 -21.37 7.52 10.92
N ARG A 503 -22.11 6.78 10.11
CA ARG A 503 -22.99 5.71 10.60
C ARG A 503 -22.18 4.50 11.07
N PRO A 504 -22.38 4.05 12.33
CA PRO A 504 -21.80 2.80 12.81
C PRO A 504 -22.29 1.60 11.97
N ASN A 505 -21.43 0.61 11.83
CA ASN A 505 -21.75 -0.66 11.17
C ASN A 505 -21.49 -1.85 12.11
N VAL A 506 -21.80 -3.06 11.66
CA VAL A 506 -21.59 -4.30 12.43
C VAL A 506 -20.16 -4.41 12.98
N CYS A 507 -19.14 -3.99 12.22
CA CYS A 507 -17.75 -4.03 12.67
C CYS A 507 -17.51 -3.07 13.84
N THR A 508 -18.11 -1.88 13.84
CA THR A 508 -18.02 -0.90 14.93
C THR A 508 -18.52 -1.48 16.26
N PHE A 509 -19.69 -2.13 16.21
CA PHE A 509 -20.27 -2.78 17.40
C PHE A 509 -19.44 -3.99 17.83
N ASN A 510 -18.94 -4.80 16.90
CA ASN A 510 -18.06 -5.94 17.21
C ASN A 510 -16.79 -5.54 17.94
N ILE A 511 -16.19 -4.38 17.60
CA ILE A 511 -15.01 -3.84 18.30
C ILE A 511 -15.36 -3.50 19.74
N LEU A 512 -16.46 -2.81 20.00
CA LEU A 512 -16.90 -2.46 21.35
C LEU A 512 -17.26 -3.70 22.18
N ILE A 513 -18.07 -4.61 21.62
CA ILE A 513 -18.44 -5.85 22.29
C ILE A 513 -17.17 -6.62 22.66
N GLY A 514 -16.23 -6.78 21.73
CA GLY A 514 -14.96 -7.45 21.96
C GLY A 514 -14.13 -6.77 23.07
N GLY A 515 -14.08 -5.43 23.06
CA GLY A 515 -13.42 -4.65 24.10
C GLY A 515 -14.01 -4.89 25.49
N TYR A 516 -15.34 -4.82 25.63
CA TYR A 516 -16.02 -5.10 26.92
C TYR A 516 -15.81 -6.54 27.37
N CYS A 517 -15.82 -7.51 26.45
CA CYS A 517 -15.50 -8.91 26.75
C CYS A 517 -14.06 -9.08 27.27
N LEU A 518 -13.09 -8.36 26.70
CA LEU A 518 -11.67 -8.45 27.11
C LEU A 518 -11.45 -7.96 28.56
N VAL A 519 -12.20 -6.92 28.99
CA VAL A 519 -12.11 -6.39 30.35
C VAL A 519 -13.08 -7.07 31.35
N GLY A 520 -13.78 -8.13 30.92
CA GLY A 520 -14.70 -8.90 31.75
C GLY A 520 -16.05 -8.24 32.06
N LYS A 521 -16.38 -7.11 31.43
CA LYS A 521 -17.65 -6.39 31.62
C LYS A 521 -18.76 -6.95 30.73
N MET A 522 -19.21 -8.18 31.04
CA MET A 522 -20.13 -8.93 30.16
C MET A 522 -21.52 -8.28 30.07
N GLU A 523 -22.01 -7.66 31.15
CA GLU A 523 -23.30 -6.96 31.15
C GLU A 523 -23.33 -5.77 30.21
N ASP A 524 -22.21 -5.02 30.14
CA ASP A 524 -22.07 -3.90 29.23
C ASP A 524 -21.89 -4.39 27.77
N ALA A 525 -21.16 -5.49 27.57
CA ALA A 525 -21.04 -6.13 26.26
C ALA A 525 -22.42 -6.55 25.71
N SER A 526 -23.31 -7.13 26.58
CA SER A 526 -24.66 -7.48 26.20
C SER A 526 -25.54 -6.27 25.89
N LYS A 527 -25.40 -5.16 26.64
CA LYS A 527 -26.11 -3.90 26.31
C LYS A 527 -25.71 -3.36 24.95
N ILE A 528 -24.42 -3.38 24.61
CA ILE A 528 -23.95 -2.94 23.28
C ILE A 528 -24.47 -3.88 22.17
N PHE A 529 -24.62 -5.17 22.46
CA PHE A 529 -25.25 -6.12 21.53
C PHE A 529 -26.72 -5.79 21.29
N ASP A 530 -27.48 -5.42 22.35
CA ASP A 530 -28.87 -4.99 22.23
C ASP A 530 -28.98 -3.63 21.53
N ASP A 531 -28.09 -2.70 21.82
CA ASP A 531 -27.99 -1.39 21.14
C ASP A 531 -27.80 -1.60 19.64
N MET A 532 -26.96 -2.55 19.20
CA MET A 532 -26.73 -2.87 17.80
C MET A 532 -28.05 -3.22 17.09
N MET A 533 -28.91 -4.02 17.72
CA MET A 533 -30.22 -4.39 17.17
C MET A 533 -31.15 -3.19 17.09
N SER A 534 -31.11 -2.29 18.08
CA SER A 534 -31.89 -1.06 18.10
C SER A 534 -31.49 -0.08 16.99
N TYR A 535 -30.21 -0.12 16.54
CA TYR A 535 -29.70 0.60 15.36
C TYR A 535 -30.16 -0.04 14.03
N GLY A 536 -30.91 -1.14 14.06
CA GLY A 536 -31.37 -1.87 12.88
C GLY A 536 -30.29 -2.72 12.21
N LEU A 537 -29.23 -3.06 12.94
CA LEU A 537 -28.13 -3.91 12.46
C LEU A 537 -28.34 -5.35 12.96
N GLU A 538 -28.32 -6.30 12.05
CA GLU A 538 -28.47 -7.72 12.40
C GLU A 538 -27.12 -8.30 12.87
N PRO A 539 -27.08 -8.98 14.04
CA PRO A 539 -25.88 -9.66 14.50
C PRO A 539 -25.45 -10.78 13.55
N SER A 540 -24.19 -10.79 13.20
CA SER A 540 -23.59 -11.83 12.36
C SER A 540 -23.06 -13.00 13.19
N ASN A 541 -22.68 -14.10 12.52
CA ASN A 541 -22.00 -15.23 13.19
C ASN A 541 -20.70 -14.78 13.91
N ILE A 542 -20.03 -13.73 13.41
CA ILE A 542 -18.85 -13.14 14.08
C ILE A 542 -19.27 -12.42 15.36
N THR A 543 -20.36 -11.65 15.33
CA THR A 543 -20.88 -10.93 16.51
C THR A 543 -21.22 -11.90 17.63
N TYR A 544 -21.98 -12.96 17.31
CA TYR A 544 -22.28 -14.04 18.27
C TYR A 544 -20.99 -14.71 18.78
N GLY A 545 -20.05 -15.02 17.88
CA GLY A 545 -18.78 -15.63 18.24
C GLY A 545 -17.95 -14.80 19.22
N ILE A 546 -17.87 -13.48 19.04
CA ILE A 546 -17.15 -12.58 19.96
C ILE A 546 -17.78 -12.61 21.35
N LEU A 547 -19.10 -12.52 21.44
CA LEU A 547 -19.80 -12.48 22.72
C LEU A 547 -19.77 -13.85 23.44
N ILE A 548 -19.96 -14.96 22.70
CA ILE A 548 -19.82 -16.32 23.23
C ILE A 548 -18.39 -16.54 23.76
N ASN A 549 -17.38 -16.12 23.01
CA ASN A 549 -15.97 -16.23 23.46
C ASN A 549 -15.73 -15.40 24.73
N GLY A 550 -16.35 -14.21 24.81
CA GLY A 550 -16.32 -13.38 26.00
C GLY A 550 -16.89 -14.14 27.23
N TYR A 551 -18.07 -14.74 27.09
CA TYR A 551 -18.65 -15.55 28.16
C TYR A 551 -17.80 -16.74 28.55
N CYS A 552 -17.28 -17.50 27.57
CA CYS A 552 -16.40 -18.64 27.83
C CYS A 552 -15.12 -18.25 28.58
N LYS A 553 -14.47 -17.16 28.21
CA LYS A 553 -13.25 -16.68 28.87
C LYS A 553 -13.47 -16.12 30.26
N ASN A 554 -14.67 -15.65 30.55
CA ASN A 554 -15.05 -15.15 31.87
C ASN A 554 -15.79 -16.23 32.69
N GLU A 555 -15.57 -17.53 32.42
CA GLU A 555 -16.08 -18.69 33.15
C GLU A 555 -17.61 -18.81 33.19
N ARG A 556 -18.30 -18.14 32.28
CA ARG A 556 -19.77 -18.12 32.16
C ARG A 556 -20.25 -18.94 30.95
N ILE A 557 -19.82 -20.20 30.89
CA ILE A 557 -20.09 -21.07 29.72
C ILE A 557 -21.60 -21.30 29.49
N ASP A 558 -22.43 -21.31 30.54
CA ASP A 558 -23.86 -21.52 30.41
C ASP A 558 -24.55 -20.38 29.64
N ASP A 559 -24.15 -19.13 29.90
CA ASP A 559 -24.63 -17.98 29.17
C ASP A 559 -24.18 -18.05 27.70
N GLY A 560 -22.94 -18.48 27.44
CA GLY A 560 -22.43 -18.74 26.10
C GLY A 560 -23.24 -19.79 25.34
N LEU A 561 -23.64 -20.87 26.00
CA LEU A 561 -24.49 -21.90 25.41
C LEU A 561 -25.93 -21.41 25.13
N ILE A 562 -26.48 -20.57 26.01
CA ILE A 562 -27.80 -19.96 25.81
C ILE A 562 -27.74 -19.08 24.56
N LEU A 563 -26.70 -18.25 24.43
CA LEU A 563 -26.51 -17.38 23.29
C LEU A 563 -26.26 -18.14 21.98
N PHE A 564 -25.57 -19.28 22.04
CA PHE A 564 -25.40 -20.17 20.88
C PHE A 564 -26.73 -20.75 20.42
N LYS A 565 -27.59 -21.19 21.36
CA LYS A 565 -28.95 -21.65 21.04
C LYS A 565 -29.81 -20.51 20.45
N GLU A 566 -29.69 -19.31 20.98
CA GLU A 566 -30.37 -18.13 20.43
C GLU A 566 -29.94 -17.84 18.99
N MET A 567 -28.64 -17.92 18.70
CA MET A 567 -28.08 -17.78 17.36
C MET A 567 -28.75 -18.74 16.37
N LEU A 568 -28.88 -20.03 16.74
CA LEU A 568 -29.56 -21.05 15.94
C LEU A 568 -31.06 -20.72 15.75
N ARG A 569 -31.75 -20.32 16.83
CA ARG A 569 -33.17 -19.95 16.79
C ARG A 569 -33.44 -18.75 15.86
N LYS A 570 -32.53 -17.79 15.79
CA LYS A 570 -32.59 -16.64 14.87
C LYS A 570 -32.17 -16.99 13.43
N GLY A 571 -31.85 -18.24 13.14
CA GLY A 571 -31.51 -18.70 11.81
C GLY A 571 -30.08 -18.32 11.36
N VAL A 572 -29.23 -17.81 12.27
CA VAL A 572 -27.85 -17.48 11.96
C VAL A 572 -27.03 -18.78 11.98
N LYS A 573 -26.49 -19.18 10.84
CA LYS A 573 -25.71 -20.42 10.72
C LYS A 573 -24.36 -20.30 11.44
N PRO A 574 -24.06 -21.18 12.43
CA PRO A 574 -22.75 -21.23 13.06
C PRO A 574 -21.66 -21.61 12.05
N SER A 575 -20.51 -20.98 12.19
CA SER A 575 -19.30 -21.33 11.47
C SER A 575 -18.42 -22.28 12.31
N THR A 576 -17.41 -22.87 11.68
CA THR A 576 -16.36 -23.63 12.36
C THR A 576 -15.80 -22.87 13.57
N PHE A 577 -15.63 -21.53 13.43
CA PHE A 577 -15.15 -20.67 14.50
C PHE A 577 -16.06 -20.66 15.73
N ASN A 578 -17.40 -20.59 15.54
CA ASN A 578 -18.38 -20.59 16.64
C ASN A 578 -18.35 -21.92 17.40
N TYR A 579 -18.31 -23.04 16.68
CA TYR A 579 -18.20 -24.36 17.31
C TYR A 579 -16.88 -24.50 18.06
N ASN A 580 -15.76 -24.07 17.49
CA ASN A 580 -14.45 -24.12 18.14
C ASN A 580 -14.42 -23.37 19.47
N ILE A 581 -15.07 -22.18 19.55
CA ILE A 581 -15.17 -21.41 20.78
C ILE A 581 -15.95 -22.19 21.85
N ILE A 582 -17.11 -22.74 21.47
CA ILE A 582 -17.94 -23.52 22.41
C ILE A 582 -17.22 -24.79 22.86
N LEU A 583 -16.55 -25.50 21.95
CA LEU A 583 -15.78 -26.70 22.28
C LEU A 583 -14.65 -26.40 23.27
N ASP A 584 -13.86 -25.35 22.99
CA ASP A 584 -12.77 -24.96 23.90
C ASP A 584 -13.31 -24.49 25.26
N GLY A 585 -14.39 -23.69 25.27
CA GLY A 585 -15.06 -23.26 26.49
C GLY A 585 -15.57 -24.43 27.34
N LEU A 586 -16.22 -25.44 26.72
CA LEU A 586 -16.69 -26.62 27.40
C LEU A 586 -15.55 -27.47 27.99
N PHE A 587 -14.47 -27.67 27.24
CA PHE A 587 -13.29 -28.40 27.71
C PHE A 587 -12.57 -27.64 28.82
N LEU A 588 -12.51 -26.32 28.78
CA LEU A 588 -11.93 -25.50 29.85
C LEU A 588 -12.77 -25.58 31.13
N ALA A 589 -14.09 -25.64 30.99
CA ALA A 589 -15.03 -25.83 32.11
C ALA A 589 -15.11 -27.30 32.62
N GLY A 590 -14.32 -28.23 32.06
CA GLY A 590 -14.31 -29.64 32.46
C GLY A 590 -15.52 -30.45 31.96
N ARG A 591 -16.39 -29.85 31.12
CA ARG A 591 -17.67 -30.48 30.64
C ARG A 591 -17.41 -31.32 29.39
N THR A 592 -16.61 -32.40 29.55
CA THR A 592 -16.12 -33.23 28.46
C THR A 592 -17.25 -33.94 27.67
N VAL A 593 -18.30 -34.39 28.34
CA VAL A 593 -19.45 -35.07 27.68
C VAL A 593 -20.18 -34.09 26.77
N ALA A 594 -20.51 -32.91 27.29
CA ALA A 594 -21.18 -31.87 26.49
C ALA A 594 -20.32 -31.37 25.31
N ALA A 595 -18.97 -31.37 25.49
CA ALA A 595 -18.05 -30.99 24.40
C ALA A 595 -18.08 -32.05 23.28
N LYS A 596 -18.15 -33.34 23.59
CA LYS A 596 -18.27 -34.43 22.60
C LYS A 596 -19.60 -34.32 21.85
N GLU A 597 -20.70 -34.17 22.59
CA GLU A 597 -22.03 -33.98 21.99
C GLU A 597 -22.06 -32.78 21.02
N LYS A 598 -21.38 -31.67 21.36
CA LYS A 598 -21.26 -30.49 20.49
C LYS A 598 -20.35 -30.73 19.29
N PHE A 599 -19.35 -31.55 19.41
CA PHE A 599 -18.51 -31.96 18.29
C PHE A 599 -19.28 -32.87 17.32
N ASP A 600 -20.07 -33.80 17.81
CA ASP A 600 -20.93 -34.66 17.01
C ASP A 600 -22.02 -33.81 16.28
N GLU A 601 -22.66 -32.88 16.98
CA GLU A 601 -23.60 -31.92 16.40
C GLU A 601 -22.96 -31.10 15.27
N MET A 602 -21.69 -30.67 15.44
CA MET A 602 -20.95 -29.96 14.40
C MET A 602 -20.78 -30.81 13.14
N VAL A 603 -20.40 -32.08 13.32
CA VAL A 603 -20.22 -33.04 12.21
C VAL A 603 -21.55 -33.32 11.50
N GLU A 604 -22.61 -33.57 12.25
CA GLU A 604 -23.97 -33.85 11.72
C GLU A 604 -24.57 -32.65 10.98
N SER A 605 -24.28 -31.43 11.45
CA SER A 605 -24.73 -30.20 10.80
C SER A 605 -24.02 -29.89 9.48
N GLY A 606 -23.02 -30.68 9.08
CA GLY A 606 -22.22 -30.49 7.86
C GLY A 606 -21.27 -29.30 7.89
N VAL A 607 -20.99 -28.75 9.08
CA VAL A 607 -19.98 -27.70 9.25
C VAL A 607 -18.59 -28.32 9.11
N SER A 608 -17.74 -27.73 8.28
CA SER A 608 -16.40 -28.26 8.01
C SER A 608 -15.54 -28.30 9.28
N VAL A 609 -15.05 -29.50 9.61
CA VAL A 609 -14.08 -29.70 10.70
C VAL A 609 -12.70 -29.39 10.18
N CYS A 610 -12.01 -28.45 10.79
CA CYS A 610 -10.63 -28.06 10.42
C CYS A 610 -9.61 -28.66 11.39
N ILE A 611 -8.33 -28.49 11.04
CA ILE A 611 -7.22 -29.01 11.86
C ILE A 611 -7.22 -28.37 13.27
N ASP A 612 -7.66 -27.10 13.39
CA ASP A 612 -7.73 -26.41 14.67
C ASP A 612 -8.84 -27.01 15.56
N THR A 613 -9.98 -27.44 14.97
CA THR A 613 -11.04 -28.16 15.68
C THR A 613 -10.49 -29.45 16.31
N TYR A 614 -9.74 -30.23 15.52
CA TYR A 614 -9.12 -31.44 16.06
C TYR A 614 -8.09 -31.15 17.15
N SER A 615 -7.33 -30.05 17.02
CA SER A 615 -6.39 -29.59 18.06
C SER A 615 -7.11 -29.26 19.37
N ILE A 616 -8.28 -28.59 19.29
CA ILE A 616 -9.11 -28.24 20.44
C ILE A 616 -9.69 -29.50 21.10
N VAL A 617 -10.24 -30.40 20.32
CA VAL A 617 -10.86 -31.63 20.83
C VAL A 617 -9.80 -32.54 21.46
N LEU A 618 -8.71 -32.85 20.78
CA LEU A 618 -7.63 -33.71 21.29
C LEU A 618 -6.98 -33.08 22.54
N GLY A 619 -6.67 -31.75 22.46
CA GLY A 619 -6.10 -31.02 23.59
C GLY A 619 -7.05 -30.95 24.79
N GLY A 620 -8.33 -30.75 24.52
CA GLY A 620 -9.38 -30.72 25.53
C GLY A 620 -9.56 -32.06 26.24
N LEU A 621 -9.60 -33.17 25.51
CA LEU A 621 -9.65 -34.53 26.06
C LEU A 621 -8.43 -34.81 26.94
N CYS A 622 -7.22 -34.45 26.49
CA CYS A 622 -5.99 -34.64 27.25
C CYS A 622 -5.94 -33.81 28.53
N ARG A 623 -6.40 -32.56 28.49
CA ARG A 623 -6.50 -31.69 29.68
C ARG A 623 -7.45 -32.27 30.75
N ASN A 624 -8.52 -32.92 30.33
CA ASN A 624 -9.55 -33.48 31.19
C ASN A 624 -9.33 -35.00 31.52
N ASN A 625 -8.10 -35.45 31.49
CA ASN A 625 -7.70 -36.83 31.82
C ASN A 625 -8.34 -37.95 30.93
N CYS A 626 -8.84 -37.58 29.73
CA CYS A 626 -9.40 -38.52 28.76
C CYS A 626 -8.37 -38.88 27.66
N SER A 627 -7.09 -39.03 28.03
CA SER A 627 -6.00 -39.26 27.04
C SER A 627 -6.18 -40.52 26.21
N GLY A 628 -6.80 -41.59 26.76
CA GLY A 628 -7.11 -42.81 26.03
C GLY A 628 -8.05 -42.57 24.84
N GLU A 629 -9.10 -41.76 25.03
CA GLU A 629 -10.05 -41.40 23.98
C GLU A 629 -9.39 -40.47 22.91
N ALA A 630 -8.53 -39.55 23.37
CA ALA A 630 -7.76 -38.71 22.45
C ALA A 630 -6.87 -39.58 21.53
N ILE A 631 -6.22 -40.60 22.07
CA ILE A 631 -5.39 -41.53 21.28
C ILE A 631 -6.23 -42.31 20.27
N MET A 632 -7.41 -42.84 20.67
CA MET A 632 -8.32 -43.52 19.74
C MET A 632 -8.77 -42.61 18.60
N LEU A 633 -9.13 -41.36 18.92
CA LEU A 633 -9.51 -40.38 17.90
C LEU A 633 -8.34 -40.04 16.96
N PHE A 634 -7.15 -39.85 17.51
CA PHE A 634 -5.95 -39.58 16.72
C PHE A 634 -5.61 -40.74 15.77
N GLN A 635 -5.70 -41.98 16.24
CA GLN A 635 -5.47 -43.18 15.41
C GLN A 635 -6.50 -43.26 14.28
N LYS A 636 -7.79 -42.97 14.56
CA LYS A 636 -8.84 -42.93 13.54
C LYS A 636 -8.54 -41.84 12.49
N LEU A 637 -8.11 -40.66 12.91
CA LEU A 637 -7.75 -39.57 12.00
C LEU A 637 -6.51 -39.91 11.16
N SER A 638 -5.53 -40.63 11.71
CA SER A 638 -4.35 -41.09 10.98
C SER A 638 -4.70 -42.07 9.86
N THR A 639 -5.77 -42.88 10.03
CA THR A 639 -6.25 -43.78 8.97
C THR A 639 -6.99 -43.02 7.85
N MET A 640 -7.43 -41.80 8.09
CA MET A 640 -8.15 -40.95 7.12
C MET A 640 -7.22 -39.98 6.35
N ASP A 641 -5.91 -40.19 6.42
CA ASP A 641 -4.86 -39.36 5.75
C ASP A 641 -4.94 -37.86 6.07
N VAL A 642 -5.36 -37.51 7.28
CA VAL A 642 -5.41 -36.13 7.75
C VAL A 642 -3.98 -35.61 8.01
N LYS A 643 -3.56 -34.56 7.35
CA LYS A 643 -2.25 -33.91 7.61
C LYS A 643 -2.28 -33.17 8.93
N PHE A 644 -1.59 -33.68 9.93
CA PHE A 644 -1.46 -33.06 11.25
C PHE A 644 -0.49 -31.87 11.23
N ASN A 645 -0.75 -30.92 12.11
CA ASN A 645 0.19 -29.83 12.40
C ASN A 645 1.04 -30.17 13.65
N ILE A 646 2.10 -29.40 13.88
CA ILE A 646 3.00 -29.65 15.04
C ILE A 646 2.27 -29.52 16.38
N ILE A 647 1.15 -28.79 16.46
CA ILE A 647 0.37 -28.62 17.68
C ILE A 647 -0.27 -29.95 18.09
N ILE A 648 -0.94 -30.64 17.15
CA ILE A 648 -1.55 -31.94 17.39
C ILE A 648 -0.49 -32.96 17.77
N VAL A 649 0.64 -32.98 17.08
CA VAL A 649 1.75 -33.88 17.38
C VAL A 649 2.24 -33.67 18.82
N ASN A 650 2.42 -32.42 19.24
CA ASN A 650 2.83 -32.09 20.62
C ASN A 650 1.80 -32.55 21.67
N ILE A 651 0.51 -32.34 21.40
CA ILE A 651 -0.58 -32.80 22.27
C ILE A 651 -0.52 -34.34 22.42
N MET A 652 -0.31 -35.04 21.30
CA MET A 652 -0.32 -36.49 21.29
C MET A 652 0.93 -37.09 21.91
N ILE A 653 2.13 -36.48 21.73
CA ILE A 653 3.33 -36.87 22.46
C ILE A 653 3.09 -36.82 23.98
N ASP A 654 2.57 -35.71 24.51
CA ASP A 654 2.25 -35.58 25.94
C ASP A 654 1.16 -36.56 26.38
N ALA A 655 0.16 -36.83 25.52
CA ALA A 655 -0.90 -37.80 25.79
C ALA A 655 -0.35 -39.24 25.90
N PHE A 656 0.51 -39.67 25.01
CA PHE A 656 1.14 -40.98 25.05
C PHE A 656 1.98 -41.18 26.32
N TYR A 657 2.74 -40.15 26.73
CA TYR A 657 3.50 -40.21 28.00
C TYR A 657 2.59 -40.30 29.24
N ARG A 658 1.44 -39.59 29.24
CA ARG A 658 0.48 -39.67 30.36
C ARG A 658 -0.14 -41.05 30.54
N VAL A 659 -0.29 -41.80 29.44
CA VAL A 659 -0.84 -43.17 29.45
C VAL A 659 0.28 -44.24 29.51
N GLN A 660 1.54 -43.81 29.76
CA GLN A 660 2.73 -44.70 29.87
C GLN A 660 3.06 -45.49 28.57
N ARG A 661 2.59 -44.96 27.39
CA ARG A 661 2.93 -45.50 26.07
C ARG A 661 4.16 -44.77 25.51
N ASN A 662 5.28 -44.84 26.26
CA ASN A 662 6.45 -44.00 26.04
C ASN A 662 7.14 -44.24 24.69
N GLN A 663 7.16 -45.52 24.23
CA GLN A 663 7.77 -45.85 22.93
C GLN A 663 7.02 -45.18 21.78
N GLU A 664 5.69 -45.18 21.80
CA GLU A 664 4.91 -44.52 20.75
C GLU A 664 5.08 -43.01 20.74
N ALA A 665 5.30 -42.39 21.90
CA ALA A 665 5.66 -40.98 21.98
C ALA A 665 7.01 -40.70 21.29
N LYS A 666 8.03 -41.55 21.53
CA LYS A 666 9.35 -41.45 20.89
C LYS A 666 9.25 -41.68 19.37
N ASP A 667 8.46 -42.67 18.94
CA ASP A 667 8.24 -42.97 17.51
C ASP A 667 7.53 -41.83 16.81
N LEU A 668 6.53 -41.21 17.44
CA LEU A 668 5.83 -40.03 16.92
C LEU A 668 6.75 -38.82 16.79
N PHE A 669 7.63 -38.61 17.79
CA PHE A 669 8.63 -37.56 17.72
C PHE A 669 9.63 -37.79 16.56
N ALA A 670 10.12 -39.03 16.39
CA ALA A 670 11.02 -39.39 15.29
C ALA A 670 10.37 -39.16 13.90
N ALA A 671 9.05 -39.37 13.79
CA ALA A 671 8.29 -39.18 12.57
C ALA A 671 8.05 -37.69 12.21
N VAL A 672 8.31 -36.73 13.11
CA VAL A 672 8.08 -35.29 12.85
C VAL A 672 8.79 -34.82 11.59
N SER A 673 10.09 -35.09 11.50
CA SER A 673 10.89 -34.66 10.33
C SER A 673 10.54 -35.44 9.07
N ALA A 674 10.18 -36.71 9.16
CA ALA A 674 9.78 -37.55 8.04
C ALA A 674 8.46 -37.06 7.41
N ASN A 675 7.58 -36.47 8.21
CA ASN A 675 6.31 -35.88 7.78
C ASN A 675 6.44 -34.41 7.31
N GLY A 676 7.65 -33.90 7.14
CA GLY A 676 7.89 -32.51 6.69
C GLY A 676 7.56 -31.44 7.73
N LEU A 677 7.39 -31.83 9.00
CA LEU A 677 7.19 -30.90 10.11
C LEU A 677 8.54 -30.53 10.75
N VAL A 678 8.60 -29.34 11.34
CA VAL A 678 9.78 -28.86 12.07
C VAL A 678 9.44 -28.84 13.57
N ALA A 679 10.22 -29.61 14.36
CA ALA A 679 10.11 -29.57 15.81
C ALA A 679 10.50 -28.19 16.34
N ASN A 680 9.68 -27.62 17.22
CA ASN A 680 9.92 -26.31 17.86
C ASN A 680 10.39 -26.49 19.31
N VAL A 681 10.77 -25.40 19.98
CA VAL A 681 11.22 -25.40 21.38
C VAL A 681 10.21 -26.13 22.28
N PHE A 682 8.92 -25.97 22.06
CA PHE A 682 7.87 -26.61 22.84
C PHE A 682 7.84 -28.14 22.66
N THR A 683 8.06 -28.61 21.41
CA THR A 683 8.20 -30.07 21.12
C THR A 683 9.35 -30.68 21.92
N TYR A 684 10.53 -30.04 21.87
CA TYR A 684 11.70 -30.49 22.64
C TYR A 684 11.46 -30.41 24.14
N THR A 685 10.80 -29.38 24.63
CA THR A 685 10.44 -29.22 26.06
C THR A 685 9.58 -30.36 26.55
N ILE A 686 8.54 -30.78 25.80
CA ILE A 686 7.69 -31.92 26.17
C ILE A 686 8.50 -33.19 26.23
N MET A 687 9.32 -33.50 25.25
CA MET A 687 10.15 -34.68 25.21
C MET A 687 11.14 -34.72 26.38
N MET A 688 11.90 -33.64 26.58
CA MET A 688 12.88 -33.54 27.66
C MET A 688 12.25 -33.67 29.05
N LYS A 689 11.12 -32.98 29.29
CA LYS A 689 10.34 -33.09 30.50
C LYS A 689 9.98 -34.52 30.82
N ASN A 690 9.52 -35.27 29.84
CA ASN A 690 9.07 -36.64 30.06
C ASN A 690 10.24 -37.61 30.17
N LEU A 691 11.33 -37.45 29.39
CA LEU A 691 12.57 -38.23 29.55
C LEU A 691 13.20 -38.06 30.95
N ILE A 692 13.26 -36.82 31.46
CA ILE A 692 13.75 -36.59 32.83
C ILE A 692 12.81 -37.22 33.85
N LYS A 693 11.48 -37.20 33.66
CA LYS A 693 10.53 -37.92 34.54
C LYS A 693 10.76 -39.44 34.55
N GLU A 694 11.05 -40.06 33.42
CA GLU A 694 11.38 -41.46 33.28
C GLU A 694 12.71 -41.84 33.99
N GLY A 695 13.60 -40.86 34.17
CA GLY A 695 14.94 -41.06 34.68
C GLY A 695 16.00 -41.21 33.58
N SER A 696 15.63 -41.08 32.31
CA SER A 696 16.52 -41.12 31.14
C SER A 696 17.18 -39.75 30.91
N VAL A 697 17.96 -39.29 31.89
CA VAL A 697 18.53 -37.94 31.89
C VAL A 697 19.61 -37.78 30.81
N GLU A 698 20.30 -38.88 30.46
CA GLU A 698 21.32 -38.86 29.39
C GLU A 698 20.66 -38.68 28.00
N GLU A 699 19.56 -39.38 27.74
CA GLU A 699 18.79 -39.19 26.51
C GLU A 699 18.25 -37.75 26.40
N ALA A 700 17.88 -37.12 27.51
CA ALA A 700 17.46 -35.71 27.54
C ALA A 700 18.60 -34.76 27.21
N ASP A 701 19.83 -35.01 27.69
CA ASP A 701 21.01 -34.23 27.35
C ASP A 701 21.37 -34.35 25.86
N ASP A 702 21.33 -35.56 25.29
CA ASP A 702 21.54 -35.81 23.86
C ASP A 702 20.49 -35.11 22.98
N LEU A 703 19.24 -35.12 23.42
CA LEU A 703 18.16 -34.44 22.76
C LEU A 703 18.34 -32.92 22.77
N PHE A 704 18.83 -32.36 23.87
CA PHE A 704 19.17 -30.94 23.97
C PHE A 704 20.26 -30.55 22.98
N LEU A 705 21.34 -31.35 22.90
CA LEU A 705 22.42 -31.12 21.94
C LEU A 705 21.93 -31.23 20.47
N SER A 706 21.03 -32.16 20.19
CA SER A 706 20.40 -32.32 18.88
C SER A 706 19.57 -31.08 18.51
N MET A 707 18.81 -30.53 19.47
CA MET A 707 18.04 -29.30 19.31
C MET A 707 18.95 -28.11 18.94
N GLU A 708 20.05 -27.90 19.69
CA GLU A 708 21.00 -26.81 19.40
C GLU A 708 21.65 -26.99 18.02
N LYS A 709 22.02 -28.21 17.63
CA LYS A 709 22.57 -28.54 16.29
C LYS A 709 21.55 -28.26 15.17
N SER A 710 20.26 -28.43 15.42
CA SER A 710 19.21 -28.10 14.44
C SER A 710 18.93 -26.62 14.30
N GLY A 711 19.63 -25.75 15.06
CA GLY A 711 19.43 -24.30 15.06
C GLY A 711 18.26 -23.82 15.92
N CYS A 712 17.60 -24.74 16.66
CA CYS A 712 16.53 -24.38 17.59
C CYS A 712 17.16 -23.97 18.93
N THR A 713 16.94 -22.72 19.36
CA THR A 713 17.54 -22.19 20.60
C THR A 713 16.57 -22.33 21.78
N ALA A 714 17.04 -22.92 22.89
CA ALA A 714 16.26 -23.01 24.13
C ALA A 714 15.85 -21.63 24.65
N ASP A 715 14.61 -21.49 25.09
CA ASP A 715 14.08 -20.30 25.76
C ASP A 715 14.26 -20.36 27.31
N SER A 716 13.92 -19.25 27.98
CA SER A 716 14.02 -19.14 29.44
C SER A 716 13.14 -20.17 30.15
N TYR A 717 11.91 -20.37 29.64
CA TYR A 717 10.97 -21.32 30.25
C TYR A 717 11.50 -22.76 30.25
N MET A 718 11.99 -23.22 29.08
CA MET A 718 12.53 -24.57 28.90
C MET A 718 13.72 -24.83 29.87
N LEU A 719 14.68 -23.90 29.94
CA LEU A 719 15.86 -24.05 30.79
C LEU A 719 15.47 -24.05 32.26
N ASN A 720 14.58 -23.16 32.71
CA ASN A 720 14.10 -23.13 34.08
C ASN A 720 13.34 -24.42 34.45
N LEU A 721 12.51 -24.93 33.54
CA LEU A 721 11.78 -26.18 33.74
C LEU A 721 12.75 -27.36 33.92
N ILE A 722 13.77 -27.49 33.06
CA ILE A 722 14.79 -28.54 33.12
C ILE A 722 15.56 -28.43 34.44
N VAL A 723 16.00 -27.25 34.86
CA VAL A 723 16.71 -27.03 36.13
C VAL A 723 15.84 -27.49 37.31
N ARG A 724 14.55 -27.10 37.37
CA ARG A 724 13.63 -27.54 38.43
C ARG A 724 13.53 -29.04 38.50
N MET A 725 13.29 -29.68 37.36
CA MET A 725 13.12 -31.15 37.33
C MET A 725 14.38 -31.94 37.71
N LEU A 726 15.56 -31.46 37.32
CA LEU A 726 16.84 -32.07 37.69
C LEU A 726 17.12 -31.88 39.19
N LEU A 727 16.81 -30.70 39.74
CA LEU A 727 16.90 -30.45 41.19
C LEU A 727 15.96 -31.36 42.00
N GLU A 728 14.72 -31.54 41.56
CA GLU A 728 13.74 -32.44 42.18
C GLU A 728 14.21 -33.91 42.14
N LYS A 729 14.86 -34.32 41.07
CA LYS A 729 15.43 -35.68 40.93
C LYS A 729 16.75 -35.86 41.68
N GLY A 730 17.39 -34.80 42.16
CA GLY A 730 18.69 -34.84 42.83
C GLY A 730 19.90 -34.87 41.89
N GLU A 731 19.71 -34.60 40.61
CA GLU A 731 20.78 -34.52 39.60
C GLU A 731 21.47 -33.15 39.64
N LEU A 732 22.17 -32.86 40.76
CA LEU A 732 22.69 -31.53 41.10
C LEU A 732 23.76 -31.01 40.13
N VAL A 733 24.65 -31.92 39.65
CA VAL A 733 25.72 -31.54 38.72
C VAL A 733 25.13 -31.06 37.37
N LYS A 734 24.15 -31.84 36.87
CA LYS A 734 23.48 -31.50 35.61
C LYS A 734 22.63 -30.24 35.75
N ALA A 735 21.91 -30.09 36.88
CA ALA A 735 21.19 -28.85 37.17
C ALA A 735 22.13 -27.61 37.15
N GLY A 736 23.33 -27.70 37.77
CA GLY A 736 24.35 -26.64 37.73
C GLY A 736 24.80 -26.31 36.32
N ASN A 737 24.97 -27.31 35.45
CA ASN A 737 25.31 -27.11 34.03
C ASN A 737 24.23 -26.34 33.27
N TYR A 738 22.94 -26.68 33.45
CA TYR A 738 21.84 -25.96 32.84
C TYR A 738 21.65 -24.57 33.43
N MET A 739 21.91 -24.34 34.71
CA MET A 739 21.96 -23.00 35.32
C MET A 739 23.04 -22.13 34.68
N SER A 740 24.22 -22.67 34.39
CA SER A 740 25.26 -21.97 33.64
C SER A 740 24.83 -21.60 32.22
N LYS A 741 24.02 -22.44 31.57
CA LYS A 741 23.43 -22.09 30.24
C LYS A 741 22.37 -20.99 30.34
N VAL A 742 21.61 -20.91 31.44
CA VAL A 742 20.69 -19.77 31.69
C VAL A 742 21.48 -18.47 31.76
N ASP A 743 22.61 -18.45 32.53
CA ASP A 743 23.47 -17.28 32.65
C ASP A 743 24.16 -16.90 31.33
N ALA A 744 24.66 -17.88 30.58
CA ALA A 744 25.32 -17.65 29.29
C ALA A 744 24.37 -17.00 28.26
N LYS A 745 23.07 -17.25 28.34
CA LYS A 745 22.04 -16.63 27.49
C LYS A 745 21.47 -15.34 28.07
N SER A 746 21.99 -14.85 29.18
CA SER A 746 21.53 -13.65 29.92
C SER A 746 20.06 -13.75 30.36
N TYR A 747 19.57 -14.95 30.63
CA TYR A 747 18.27 -15.19 31.25
C TYR A 747 18.38 -15.13 32.77
N SER A 748 17.23 -14.97 33.45
CA SER A 748 17.11 -15.07 34.88
C SER A 748 16.41 -16.34 35.29
N LEU A 749 16.73 -16.87 36.51
CA LEU A 749 15.92 -17.93 37.08
C LEU A 749 14.55 -17.39 37.48
N GLU A 750 13.53 -18.19 37.20
CA GLU A 750 12.13 -17.90 37.58
C GLU A 750 11.94 -18.03 39.10
N ALA A 751 10.97 -17.27 39.64
CA ALA A 751 10.70 -17.27 41.09
C ALA A 751 10.49 -18.64 41.68
N GLU A 752 9.79 -19.53 40.94
CA GLU A 752 9.59 -20.93 41.37
C GLU A 752 10.91 -21.73 41.46
N THR A 753 11.82 -21.52 40.47
CA THR A 753 13.13 -22.17 40.44
C THR A 753 14.00 -21.69 41.61
N VAL A 754 13.98 -20.38 41.88
CA VAL A 754 14.68 -19.77 43.01
C VAL A 754 14.13 -20.28 44.33
N SER A 755 12.81 -20.34 44.52
CA SER A 755 12.15 -20.86 45.72
C SER A 755 12.53 -22.32 45.98
N LEU A 756 12.57 -23.16 44.93
CA LEU A 756 13.01 -24.54 45.03
C LEU A 756 14.48 -24.63 45.44
N LEU A 757 15.37 -23.84 44.85
CA LEU A 757 16.78 -23.78 45.22
C LEU A 757 16.95 -23.41 46.73
N ILE A 758 16.26 -22.37 47.18
CA ILE A 758 16.30 -21.97 48.58
C ILE A 758 15.84 -23.14 49.49
N SER A 759 14.73 -23.79 49.13
CA SER A 759 14.19 -24.89 49.92
C SER A 759 15.12 -26.10 50.00
N LEU A 760 15.86 -26.42 48.94
CA LEU A 760 16.75 -27.57 48.86
C LEU A 760 18.13 -27.32 49.46
N PHE A 761 18.64 -26.11 49.47
CA PHE A 761 20.01 -25.77 49.84
C PHE A 761 20.12 -24.84 51.07
N SER A 762 19.02 -24.36 51.67
CA SER A 762 19.03 -23.62 52.93
C SER A 762 19.35 -24.47 54.15
N GLY A 763 19.48 -23.87 55.31
CA GLY A 763 20.00 -24.50 56.56
C GLY A 763 19.32 -25.82 57.00
N LYS A 764 18.09 -26.10 56.54
CA LYS A 764 17.36 -27.34 56.75
C LYS A 764 17.14 -28.15 55.45
N GLY A 765 17.73 -27.69 54.34
CA GLY A 765 17.52 -28.29 53.03
C GLY A 765 18.28 -29.59 52.81
N LYS A 766 17.68 -30.50 52.01
CA LYS A 766 18.16 -31.84 51.73
C LYS A 766 19.57 -31.90 51.13
N TYR A 767 19.99 -30.89 50.42
CA TYR A 767 21.26 -30.84 49.67
C TYR A 767 22.20 -29.71 50.13
N ARG A 768 22.09 -29.26 51.37
CA ARG A 768 22.92 -28.17 51.95
C ARG A 768 24.43 -28.39 51.74
N GLU A 769 24.93 -29.61 51.98
CA GLU A 769 26.35 -29.92 51.84
C GLU A 769 26.85 -29.89 50.38
N HIS A 770 25.95 -29.94 49.41
CA HIS A 770 26.26 -30.00 48.00
C HIS A 770 26.14 -28.63 47.30
N ILE A 771 26.00 -27.51 48.04
CA ILE A 771 25.86 -26.16 47.46
C ILE A 771 27.04 -25.77 46.57
N GLY A 772 28.24 -26.33 46.81
CA GLY A 772 29.43 -26.15 45.99
C GLY A 772 29.33 -26.72 44.56
N LEU A 773 28.34 -27.55 44.28
CA LEU A 773 28.05 -28.08 42.92
C LEU A 773 27.30 -27.08 42.04
N LEU A 774 26.71 -26.02 42.62
CA LEU A 774 26.03 -24.97 41.91
C LEU A 774 27.01 -23.90 41.38
N PRO A 775 26.68 -23.19 40.31
CA PRO A 775 27.50 -22.05 39.87
C PRO A 775 27.65 -21.00 40.99
N THR A 776 28.81 -20.38 41.10
CA THR A 776 29.19 -19.45 42.19
C THR A 776 28.15 -18.35 42.45
N LYS A 777 27.47 -17.88 41.43
CA LYS A 777 26.39 -16.90 41.51
C LYS A 777 25.21 -17.35 42.39
N TYR A 778 24.94 -18.63 42.49
CA TYR A 778 23.81 -19.23 43.21
C TYR A 778 24.21 -19.92 44.50
N GLN A 779 25.48 -19.78 44.92
CA GLN A 779 25.99 -20.28 46.21
C GLN A 779 25.75 -19.18 47.27
N PHE A 780 24.56 -19.18 47.88
CA PHE A 780 24.31 -18.27 49.00
C PHE A 780 24.99 -18.85 50.28
N ARG A 781 25.86 -18.00 50.89
CA ARG A 781 26.36 -18.24 52.24
C ARG A 781 25.38 -17.61 53.21
N GLU A 782 24.82 -18.37 54.15
CA GLU A 782 24.22 -17.77 55.35
C GLU A 782 25.36 -17.03 56.09
N GLU A 783 25.37 -15.73 56.10
CA GLU A 783 26.12 -15.00 57.10
C GLU A 783 25.53 -15.40 58.42
N ALA A 784 26.35 -16.10 59.25
CA ALA A 784 26.01 -16.40 60.62
C ALA A 784 25.72 -15.06 61.30
N ALA A 785 24.47 -14.82 61.60
CA ALA A 785 24.07 -13.70 62.48
C ALA A 785 24.67 -14.06 63.86
N THR A 786 25.86 -13.61 64.15
CA THR A 786 26.35 -13.48 65.51
C THR A 786 25.56 -12.37 66.13
N VAL A 787 24.54 -12.75 66.86
CA VAL A 787 23.91 -11.88 67.88
C VAL A 787 24.82 -11.81 69.01
N GLU A 788 25.47 -10.64 69.22
CA GLU A 788 25.84 -10.14 70.58
C GLU A 788 24.71 -9.33 71.13
#